data_56ef1be3b91639c22efc48a282dd5ff6
#
_entry.id   56ef1be3b91639c22efc48a282dd5ff6
#
_cell.length_a   1.000
_cell.length_b   1.000
_cell.length_c   1.000
_cell.angle_alpha   90.00
_cell.angle_beta   90.00
_cell.angle_gamma   90.00
#
_symmetry.space_group_name_H-M   'P 1'
#
loop_
_entity.id
_entity.type
_entity.pdbx_description
1 polymer ?
#
loop_
_entity_poly.entity_id
_entity_poly.type
_entity_poly.pdbx_seq_one_letter_code
_entity_poly.pdbx_strand_id
1 'polypeptide(L)'
;IGCTVFAMSLFHAGGIQAQEENKDSLVNVAFGTVAQEDLTHAISTVNTSELTKKVNSSSSLVGLESLIGGYTGNVWGQGALVLVDGVPRSASNVRASEIESVSVMKDAAAVVLYGSRAAKGVILITTKRGKNEPMRIDVRGNAGINVPKSYPKYLDSDCYMTLYNEACRNDGLSPKYSASDIYNTAMGTNPYRYPNIDFYSSDYLKKAYYNADVTGEVYGGNDRTHYYLNFGMDYSNDLLKYGESKNAYNMRFNVRGNVDMTLASWLKATTNAAVVFTNQYAGRGNFWGTASTLRPNWFAPLLPIDMMDTSVAQIQEYITNSNHLIDGKYLLGGTSSDMTNPFADLLAAGYVKEKARMFMFDVSLAADLGSFLKGLTFKTSYSVDYTSYYSEAFSETYAVYEPTWSQVNGKDMIIALKKHNEDKKDPNEYVGKSTYDQTMTFSAQFDYARTFAKYHNVAATFIGWGYQTQNSADENHESSDYHRTSNVNLGLRASYNYNHKYYADFSGAVIHSAKLPEGKRNAFSPSVTLGWRISKEKFMENVKFIDDLKITASYANLHQDLDITDYYLYKGTFSKRTNEGFYVQWHDGTAGGWTPASKRGDNPNLGFITREEFRAGIDATLFNRLLKINANYFRQDTKGLLTQGSSSIYPSYFALSSNSTFMPWINYNED
;
A
#
# COMPACT_ATOMS: atom_id res chain seq x y z
N ILE A 1 3.17 -7.32 24.80
CA ILE A 1 3.08 -5.87 25.15
C ILE A 1 1.68 -5.43 24.75
N GLY A 2 0.77 -5.32 25.75
CA GLY A 2 -0.58 -4.82 25.56
C GLY A 2 -0.54 -3.33 25.27
N CYS A 3 -0.78 -2.92 24.01
CA CYS A 3 -1.01 -1.52 23.68
C CYS A 3 -2.45 -1.15 23.98
N THR A 4 -2.68 -0.44 25.10
CA THR A 4 -3.96 0.21 25.36
C THR A 4 -3.96 1.58 24.68
N VAL A 5 -4.65 1.69 23.54
CA VAL A 5 -4.77 2.96 22.81
C VAL A 5 -6.16 3.53 23.03
N PHE A 6 -6.24 4.73 23.58
CA PHE A 6 -7.46 5.53 23.65
C PHE A 6 -7.59 6.31 22.34
N ALA A 7 -8.46 5.88 21.43
CA ALA A 7 -8.81 6.67 20.25
C ALA A 7 -9.98 7.60 20.59
N MET A 8 -9.65 8.82 20.96
CA MET A 8 -10.62 9.92 21.10
C MET A 8 -10.66 10.69 19.78
N SER A 9 -11.76 10.63 19.04
CA SER A 9 -12.01 11.58 17.96
C SER A 9 -12.54 12.88 18.57
N LEU A 10 -11.66 13.86 18.75
CA LEU A 10 -11.96 15.18 19.31
C LEU A 10 -12.30 16.17 18.19
N PHE A 11 -13.48 16.77 18.32
CA PHE A 11 -13.94 18.06 17.80
C PHE A 11 -14.00 18.30 16.29
N HIS A 12 -15.23 18.31 15.78
CA HIS A 12 -15.62 19.21 14.68
C HIS A 12 -16.38 20.42 15.27
N ALA A 13 -15.66 21.51 15.48
CA ALA A 13 -16.23 22.83 15.65
C ALA A 13 -16.02 23.62 14.34
N GLY A 14 -16.92 23.45 13.41
CA GLY A 14 -17.03 24.29 12.20
C GLY A 14 -18.48 24.71 12.10
N GLY A 15 -18.74 26.02 12.00
CA GLY A 15 -20.07 26.56 11.74
C GLY A 15 -20.60 25.97 10.43
N ILE A 16 -21.41 24.93 10.53
CA ILE A 16 -22.06 24.28 9.42
C ILE A 16 -23.55 24.57 9.58
N GLN A 17 -24.15 25.07 8.52
CA GLN A 17 -25.57 24.95 8.34
C GLN A 17 -25.94 23.49 8.64
N ALA A 18 -26.82 23.28 9.63
CA ALA A 18 -27.34 21.98 9.94
C ALA A 18 -28.02 21.46 8.67
N GLN A 19 -27.32 20.60 7.95
CA GLN A 19 -27.96 19.73 6.98
C GLN A 19 -28.93 18.89 7.79
N GLU A 20 -30.22 18.96 7.49
CA GLU A 20 -31.20 18.01 8.01
C GLU A 20 -30.69 16.60 7.68
N GLU A 21 -30.08 15.95 8.66
CA GLU A 21 -29.73 14.54 8.54
C GLU A 21 -31.05 13.79 8.42
N ASN A 22 -31.29 13.31 7.23
CA ASN A 22 -32.41 12.42 6.98
C ASN A 22 -32.31 11.26 8.01
N LYS A 23 -33.34 11.03 8.80
CA LYS A 23 -33.39 9.95 9.80
C LYS A 23 -33.13 8.57 9.21
N ASP A 24 -33.12 8.45 7.89
CA ASP A 24 -32.97 7.23 7.10
C ASP A 24 -31.57 7.08 6.46
N SER A 25 -30.53 7.76 6.96
CA SER A 25 -29.19 7.54 6.41
C SER A 25 -28.73 6.11 6.67
N LEU A 26 -28.51 5.36 5.59
CA LEU A 26 -28.02 3.98 5.65
C LEU A 26 -26.49 3.99 5.73
N VAL A 27 -25.95 3.14 6.61
CA VAL A 27 -24.52 2.91 6.76
C VAL A 27 -24.17 1.55 6.17
N ASN A 28 -23.11 1.50 5.36
CA ASN A 28 -22.60 0.23 4.85
C ASN A 28 -21.94 -0.58 5.98
N VAL A 29 -22.41 -1.79 6.15
CA VAL A 29 -21.86 -2.82 7.04
C VAL A 29 -21.39 -4.01 6.19
N ALA A 30 -20.76 -5.01 6.81
CA ALA A 30 -20.36 -6.21 6.09
C ALA A 30 -21.57 -6.84 5.35
N PHE A 31 -21.45 -6.88 4.02
CA PHE A 31 -22.44 -7.46 3.09
C PHE A 31 -23.86 -6.87 3.16
N GLY A 32 -24.01 -5.66 3.69
CA GLY A 32 -25.34 -5.05 3.79
C GLY A 32 -25.30 -3.59 4.21
N THR A 33 -26.47 -3.08 4.59
CA THR A 33 -26.65 -1.73 5.10
C THR A 33 -27.53 -1.76 6.36
N VAL A 34 -27.28 -0.82 7.27
CA VAL A 34 -28.05 -0.65 8.51
C VAL A 34 -28.37 0.83 8.68
N ALA A 35 -29.53 1.16 9.24
CA ALA A 35 -29.83 2.54 9.59
C ALA A 35 -28.80 3.07 10.60
N GLN A 36 -28.38 4.34 10.45
CA GLN A 36 -27.38 4.96 11.33
C GLN A 36 -27.74 4.86 12.81
N GLU A 37 -29.03 4.95 13.13
CA GLU A 37 -29.52 4.82 14.50
C GLU A 37 -29.35 3.42 15.09
N ASP A 38 -29.37 2.38 14.24
CA ASP A 38 -29.25 0.97 14.65
C ASP A 38 -27.82 0.44 14.57
N LEU A 39 -26.86 1.28 14.19
CA LEU A 39 -25.45 0.89 14.10
C LEU A 39 -24.89 0.57 15.48
N THR A 40 -24.39 -0.65 15.67
CA THR A 40 -23.84 -1.16 16.94
C THR A 40 -22.31 -1.32 16.91
N HIS A 41 -21.71 -1.22 15.72
CA HIS A 41 -20.27 -1.42 15.48
C HIS A 41 -19.49 -0.11 15.34
N ALA A 42 -18.16 -0.18 15.50
CA ALA A 42 -17.25 0.95 15.28
C ALA A 42 -17.01 1.17 13.78
N ILE A 43 -18.01 1.69 13.09
CA ILE A 43 -17.95 2.04 11.67
C ILE A 43 -18.07 3.55 11.53
N SER A 44 -17.16 4.14 10.73
CA SER A 44 -17.24 5.55 10.35
C SER A 44 -17.38 5.66 8.85
N THR A 45 -18.35 6.46 8.40
CA THR A 45 -18.60 6.69 6.97
C THR A 45 -18.41 8.16 6.64
N VAL A 46 -17.72 8.43 5.53
CA VAL A 46 -17.55 9.76 4.95
C VAL A 46 -18.13 9.76 3.56
N ASN A 47 -19.00 10.73 3.28
CA ASN A 47 -19.45 11.01 1.92
C ASN A 47 -18.38 11.86 1.21
N THR A 48 -17.83 11.34 0.12
CA THR A 48 -16.71 11.96 -0.58
C THR A 48 -17.12 13.01 -1.61
N SER A 49 -18.40 13.13 -1.96
CA SER A 49 -18.88 14.10 -2.95
C SER A 49 -18.60 15.54 -2.53
N GLU A 50 -18.72 15.87 -1.24
CA GLU A 50 -18.38 17.17 -0.70
C GLU A 50 -16.86 17.35 -0.52
N LEU A 51 -16.14 16.27 -0.22
CA LEU A 51 -14.69 16.32 -0.06
C LEU A 51 -14.00 16.62 -1.38
N THR A 52 -14.44 15.99 -2.48
CA THR A 52 -13.84 16.19 -3.81
C THR A 52 -14.05 17.60 -4.37
N LYS A 53 -15.04 18.33 -3.89
CA LYS A 53 -15.21 19.76 -4.23
C LYS A 53 -14.20 20.66 -3.51
N LYS A 54 -13.67 20.23 -2.37
CA LYS A 54 -12.77 21.01 -1.51
C LYS A 54 -11.32 20.58 -1.60
N VAL A 55 -11.06 19.29 -1.83
CA VAL A 55 -9.72 18.70 -1.92
C VAL A 55 -9.42 18.37 -3.36
N ASN A 56 -8.38 18.97 -3.89
CA ASN A 56 -7.91 18.72 -5.25
C ASN A 56 -6.92 17.54 -5.25
N SER A 57 -7.44 16.32 -5.11
CA SER A 57 -6.65 15.10 -5.20
C SER A 57 -7.39 14.07 -6.05
N SER A 58 -6.66 13.42 -6.97
CA SER A 58 -7.16 12.27 -7.71
C SER A 58 -7.09 10.97 -6.89
N SER A 59 -6.33 10.96 -5.80
CA SER A 59 -6.19 9.79 -4.93
C SER A 59 -7.42 9.59 -4.04
N SER A 60 -7.90 8.37 -3.98
CA SER A 60 -9.17 8.01 -3.36
C SER A 60 -9.24 8.13 -1.84
N LEU A 61 -8.10 8.03 -1.14
CA LEU A 61 -8.06 8.00 0.33
C LEU A 61 -7.33 9.19 0.96
N VAL A 62 -6.76 10.10 0.17
CA VAL A 62 -6.03 11.26 0.70
C VAL A 62 -6.98 12.23 1.42
N GLY A 63 -6.60 12.62 2.63
CA GLY A 63 -7.36 13.55 3.47
C GLY A 63 -8.40 12.88 4.37
N LEU A 64 -8.62 11.58 4.26
CA LEU A 64 -9.57 10.86 5.12
C LEU A 64 -9.05 10.72 6.57
N GLU A 65 -7.74 10.81 6.77
CA GLU A 65 -7.12 10.76 8.11
C GLU A 65 -7.62 11.88 9.03
N SER A 66 -7.96 13.03 8.45
CA SER A 66 -8.51 14.18 9.19
C SER A 66 -10.01 14.06 9.49
N LEU A 67 -10.72 13.12 8.85
CA LEU A 67 -12.18 12.98 8.92
C LEU A 67 -12.63 11.72 9.66
N ILE A 68 -11.76 10.72 9.75
CA ILE A 68 -12.10 9.41 10.35
C ILE A 68 -11.20 9.14 11.54
N GLY A 69 -11.75 9.25 12.74
CA GLY A 69 -11.04 8.90 13.98
C GLY A 69 -10.60 7.42 13.99
N GLY A 70 -9.33 7.18 14.35
CA GLY A 70 -8.73 5.83 14.34
C GLY A 70 -8.28 5.33 12.97
N TYR A 71 -8.24 6.21 11.97
CA TYR A 71 -7.65 5.97 10.66
C TYR A 71 -6.48 6.92 10.42
N THR A 72 -5.30 6.37 10.12
CA THR A 72 -4.04 7.09 9.85
C THR A 72 -3.31 6.48 8.65
N GLY A 73 -4.05 6.17 7.56
CA GLY A 73 -3.59 5.27 6.50
C GLY A 73 -3.74 3.78 6.88
N ASN A 74 -3.86 3.50 8.16
CA ASN A 74 -4.12 2.20 8.77
C ASN A 74 -5.36 2.28 9.68
N VAL A 75 -6.03 1.17 9.90
CA VAL A 75 -7.18 1.07 10.82
C VAL A 75 -6.68 0.57 12.16
N TRP A 76 -6.74 1.42 13.20
CA TRP A 76 -6.22 1.10 14.54
C TRP A 76 -4.78 0.55 14.50
N GLY A 77 -3.93 1.14 13.65
CA GLY A 77 -2.53 0.77 13.48
C GLY A 77 -2.28 -0.48 12.63
N GLN A 78 -3.30 -1.05 11.99
CA GLN A 78 -3.18 -2.26 11.18
C GLN A 78 -3.58 -2.02 9.71
N GLY A 79 -2.91 -2.71 8.78
CA GLY A 79 -3.21 -2.67 7.34
C GLY A 79 -4.55 -3.34 7.04
N ALA A 80 -5.59 -2.55 6.77
CA ALA A 80 -6.93 -3.04 6.53
C ALA A 80 -7.13 -3.59 5.11
N LEU A 81 -8.11 -4.49 4.95
CA LEU A 81 -8.58 -4.92 3.64
C LEU A 81 -9.35 -3.78 2.96
N VAL A 82 -8.94 -3.43 1.76
CA VAL A 82 -9.69 -2.49 0.91
C VAL A 82 -10.66 -3.26 0.03
N LEU A 83 -11.91 -2.83 0.05
CA LEU A 83 -12.98 -3.34 -0.81
C LEU A 83 -13.52 -2.19 -1.67
N VAL A 84 -13.70 -2.44 -2.95
CA VAL A 84 -14.41 -1.54 -3.87
C VAL A 84 -15.69 -2.24 -4.30
N ASP A 85 -16.85 -1.67 -3.92
CA ASP A 85 -18.16 -2.27 -4.12
C ASP A 85 -18.26 -3.72 -3.61
N GLY A 86 -17.54 -4.02 -2.50
CA GLY A 86 -17.52 -5.34 -1.88
C GLY A 86 -16.47 -6.31 -2.44
N VAL A 87 -15.71 -5.93 -3.47
CA VAL A 87 -14.64 -6.75 -4.09
C VAL A 87 -13.27 -6.32 -3.57
N PRO A 88 -12.37 -7.24 -3.15
CA PRO A 88 -11.01 -6.93 -2.74
C PRO A 88 -10.20 -6.30 -3.87
N ARG A 89 -9.90 -5.01 -3.74
CA ARG A 89 -9.19 -4.21 -4.75
C ARG A 89 -8.32 -3.16 -4.10
N SER A 90 -7.27 -2.71 -4.78
CA SER A 90 -6.49 -1.56 -4.32
C SER A 90 -7.32 -0.26 -4.46
N ALA A 91 -7.22 0.61 -3.45
CA ALA A 91 -7.81 1.96 -3.50
C ALA A 91 -7.26 2.79 -4.69
N SER A 92 -6.01 2.52 -5.11
CA SER A 92 -5.39 3.19 -6.25
C SER A 92 -6.11 2.93 -7.59
N ASN A 93 -6.96 1.90 -7.66
CA ASN A 93 -7.71 1.55 -8.87
C ASN A 93 -8.96 2.44 -9.07
N VAL A 94 -9.31 3.24 -8.06
CA VAL A 94 -10.49 4.10 -8.08
C VAL A 94 -10.05 5.55 -7.89
N ARG A 95 -10.59 6.47 -8.70
CA ARG A 95 -10.36 7.90 -8.50
C ARG A 95 -11.29 8.46 -7.42
N ALA A 96 -10.85 9.51 -6.75
CA ALA A 96 -11.67 10.20 -5.76
C ALA A 96 -13.02 10.68 -6.35
N SER A 97 -13.04 11.07 -7.63
CA SER A 97 -14.25 11.48 -8.34
C SER A 97 -15.29 10.36 -8.51
N GLU A 98 -14.86 9.09 -8.55
CA GLU A 98 -15.74 7.93 -8.73
C GLU A 98 -16.42 7.49 -7.43
N ILE A 99 -16.01 8.03 -6.26
CA ILE A 99 -16.41 7.54 -4.95
C ILE A 99 -17.63 8.30 -4.44
N GLU A 100 -18.65 7.57 -4.03
CA GLU A 100 -19.82 8.09 -3.30
C GLU A 100 -19.52 8.21 -1.81
N SER A 101 -19.02 7.11 -1.19
CA SER A 101 -18.69 7.08 0.22
C SER A 101 -17.56 6.11 0.53
N VAL A 102 -16.88 6.37 1.66
CA VAL A 102 -15.90 5.46 2.25
C VAL A 102 -16.36 5.11 3.66
N SER A 103 -16.52 3.82 3.94
CA SER A 103 -16.85 3.29 5.26
C SER A 103 -15.66 2.53 5.83
N VAL A 104 -15.18 2.93 7.00
CA VAL A 104 -14.08 2.27 7.71
C VAL A 104 -14.66 1.46 8.87
N MET A 105 -14.56 0.12 8.75
CA MET A 105 -14.97 -0.85 9.76
C MET A 105 -13.77 -1.20 10.61
N LYS A 106 -13.81 -0.84 11.90
CA LYS A 106 -12.61 -0.83 12.76
C LYS A 106 -12.58 -2.02 13.70
N ASP A 107 -13.72 -2.37 14.29
CA ASP A 107 -13.81 -3.45 15.27
C ASP A 107 -13.91 -4.83 14.63
N ALA A 108 -13.39 -5.82 15.33
CA ALA A 108 -13.36 -7.20 14.87
C ALA A 108 -14.76 -7.76 14.61
N ALA A 109 -15.75 -7.37 15.41
CA ALA A 109 -17.14 -7.81 15.23
C ALA A 109 -17.78 -7.30 13.95
N ALA A 110 -17.41 -6.10 13.49
CA ALA A 110 -17.90 -5.54 12.23
C ALA A 110 -17.39 -6.27 10.98
N VAL A 111 -16.24 -6.94 11.07
CA VAL A 111 -15.54 -7.49 9.91
C VAL A 111 -15.54 -9.02 9.84
N VAL A 112 -16.05 -9.71 10.85
CA VAL A 112 -15.97 -11.16 10.98
C VAL A 112 -16.48 -11.92 9.74
N LEU A 113 -17.52 -11.43 9.08
CA LEU A 113 -18.12 -12.07 7.90
C LEU A 113 -17.19 -12.10 6.68
N TYR A 114 -16.22 -11.20 6.62
CA TYR A 114 -15.20 -11.21 5.56
C TYR A 114 -14.10 -12.25 5.82
N GLY A 115 -14.11 -12.93 6.96
CA GLY A 115 -13.19 -13.99 7.33
C GLY A 115 -11.76 -13.51 7.57
N SER A 116 -10.79 -14.39 7.32
CA SER A 116 -9.37 -14.19 7.60
C SER A 116 -8.82 -12.88 7.03
N ARG A 117 -9.14 -12.53 5.79
CA ARG A 117 -8.60 -11.33 5.12
C ARG A 117 -8.94 -10.01 5.80
N ALA A 118 -10.06 -9.94 6.48
CA ALA A 118 -10.52 -8.73 7.13
C ALA A 118 -10.12 -8.63 8.60
N ALA A 119 -9.33 -9.57 9.11
CA ALA A 119 -8.97 -9.60 10.53
C ALA A 119 -8.26 -8.32 11.03
N LYS A 120 -7.71 -7.50 10.12
CA LYS A 120 -7.05 -6.23 10.42
C LYS A 120 -7.92 -4.99 10.16
N GLY A 121 -9.23 -5.16 9.93
CA GLY A 121 -10.16 -4.09 9.58
C GLY A 121 -10.51 -4.04 8.10
N VAL A 122 -11.51 -3.24 7.74
CA VAL A 122 -11.99 -3.08 6.36
C VAL A 122 -12.18 -1.61 6.02
N ILE A 123 -11.75 -1.22 4.83
CA ILE A 123 -12.07 0.05 4.18
C ILE A 123 -12.97 -0.27 2.98
N LEU A 124 -14.25 0.03 3.08
CA LEU A 124 -15.21 -0.19 2.01
C LEU A 124 -15.42 1.11 1.23
N ILE A 125 -14.98 1.12 0.00
CA ILE A 125 -15.20 2.18 -0.99
C ILE A 125 -16.46 1.82 -1.77
N THR A 126 -17.46 2.71 -1.74
CA THR A 126 -18.68 2.59 -2.53
C THR A 126 -18.59 3.58 -3.69
N THR A 127 -18.73 3.10 -4.92
CA THR A 127 -18.67 3.94 -6.11
C THR A 127 -20.02 4.58 -6.43
N LYS A 128 -19.98 5.74 -7.11
CA LYS A 128 -21.18 6.48 -7.53
C LYS A 128 -22.05 5.65 -8.48
N ARG A 129 -23.36 5.89 -8.39
CA ARG A 129 -24.38 5.25 -9.22
C ARG A 129 -25.34 6.28 -9.78
N GLY A 130 -26.01 5.91 -10.87
CA GLY A 130 -27.13 6.69 -11.40
C GLY A 130 -28.33 6.68 -10.44
N LYS A 131 -29.21 7.66 -10.62
CA LYS A 131 -30.47 7.79 -9.90
C LYS A 131 -31.59 7.96 -10.90
N ASN A 132 -32.85 7.81 -10.46
CA ASN A 132 -34.02 8.11 -11.28
C ASN A 132 -34.11 9.64 -11.48
N GLU A 133 -33.35 10.15 -12.42
CA GLU A 133 -33.27 11.57 -12.78
C GLU A 133 -32.87 11.71 -14.27
N PRO A 134 -33.18 12.87 -14.90
CA PRO A 134 -32.71 13.16 -16.25
C PRO A 134 -31.19 13.08 -16.33
N MET A 135 -30.67 12.73 -17.52
CA MET A 135 -29.24 12.69 -17.78
C MET A 135 -28.55 13.99 -17.38
N ARG A 136 -27.50 13.87 -16.59
CA ARG A 136 -26.60 14.96 -16.21
C ARG A 136 -25.19 14.71 -16.70
N ILE A 137 -24.50 15.77 -17.03
CA ILE A 137 -23.12 15.75 -17.47
C ILE A 137 -22.34 16.73 -16.60
N ASP A 138 -21.36 16.25 -15.88
CA ASP A 138 -20.46 17.08 -15.11
C ASP A 138 -19.03 16.95 -15.65
N VAL A 139 -18.37 18.07 -15.86
CA VAL A 139 -16.97 18.13 -16.31
C VAL A 139 -16.17 18.95 -15.33
N ARG A 140 -15.06 18.40 -14.90
CA ARG A 140 -14.12 19.05 -13.98
C ARG A 140 -12.72 18.95 -14.54
N GLY A 141 -11.99 20.06 -14.52
CA GLY A 141 -10.56 20.11 -14.83
C GLY A 141 -9.79 20.81 -13.72
N ASN A 142 -8.65 20.27 -13.38
CA ASN A 142 -7.73 20.86 -12.41
C ASN A 142 -6.33 20.90 -13.00
N ALA A 143 -5.59 21.95 -12.68
CA ALA A 143 -4.18 22.07 -12.95
C ALA A 143 -3.47 22.56 -11.70
N GLY A 144 -2.34 21.95 -11.38
CA GLY A 144 -1.59 22.25 -10.18
C GLY A 144 -0.10 22.43 -10.43
N ILE A 145 0.52 23.22 -9.58
CA ILE A 145 1.96 23.36 -9.50
C ILE A 145 2.40 22.83 -8.14
N ASN A 146 3.26 21.82 -8.15
CA ASN A 146 3.80 21.23 -6.94
C ASN A 146 5.18 21.83 -6.69
N VAL A 147 5.32 22.51 -5.56
CA VAL A 147 6.59 23.10 -5.12
C VAL A 147 7.08 22.30 -3.90
N PRO A 148 8.30 21.79 -3.91
CA PRO A 148 8.86 21.12 -2.75
C PRO A 148 8.83 22.03 -1.52
N LYS A 149 8.27 21.52 -0.42
CA LYS A 149 8.19 22.28 0.83
C LYS A 149 9.57 22.47 1.47
N SER A 150 10.41 21.45 1.41
CA SER A 150 11.79 21.47 1.88
C SER A 150 12.55 20.31 1.26
N TYR A 151 13.85 20.47 1.15
CA TYR A 151 14.78 19.37 0.85
C TYR A 151 15.59 19.01 2.09
N PRO A 152 16.16 17.80 2.16
CA PRO A 152 17.15 17.46 3.17
C PRO A 152 18.29 18.47 3.13
N LYS A 153 18.75 18.91 4.28
CA LYS A 153 19.93 19.76 4.40
C LYS A 153 21.10 18.89 4.87
N TYR A 154 22.09 18.79 4.05
CA TYR A 154 23.33 18.11 4.36
C TYR A 154 24.40 19.14 4.76
N LEU A 155 25.46 18.65 5.40
CA LEU A 155 26.62 19.47 5.71
C LEU A 155 27.35 19.81 4.42
N ASP A 156 27.90 21.02 4.35
CA ASP A 156 28.88 21.38 3.35
C ASP A 156 30.14 20.54 3.52
N SER A 157 30.92 20.40 2.44
CA SER A 157 32.09 19.53 2.39
C SER A 157 33.15 19.85 3.42
N ASP A 158 33.43 21.12 3.67
CA ASP A 158 34.40 21.59 4.68
C ASP A 158 33.94 21.23 6.10
N CYS A 159 32.68 21.43 6.41
CA CYS A 159 32.06 21.03 7.69
C CYS A 159 32.09 19.51 7.85
N TYR A 160 31.70 18.76 6.81
CA TYR A 160 31.78 17.30 6.82
C TYR A 160 33.19 16.77 7.08
N MET A 161 34.20 17.29 6.35
CA MET A 161 35.60 16.88 6.51
C MET A 161 36.14 17.21 7.91
N THR A 162 35.75 18.39 8.46
CA THR A 162 36.14 18.80 9.82
C THR A 162 35.58 17.85 10.87
N LEU A 163 34.27 17.54 10.82
CA LEU A 163 33.65 16.63 11.76
C LEU A 163 34.14 15.19 11.60
N TYR A 164 34.44 14.77 10.36
CA TYR A 164 35.02 13.45 10.12
C TYR A 164 36.41 13.32 10.76
N ASN A 165 37.25 14.35 10.61
CA ASN A 165 38.57 14.39 11.26
C ASN A 165 38.43 14.42 12.80
N GLU A 166 37.38 15.05 13.36
CA GLU A 166 37.11 15.01 14.78
C GLU A 166 36.73 13.61 15.24
N ALA A 167 35.88 12.90 14.49
CA ALA A 167 35.56 11.52 14.76
C ALA A 167 36.80 10.61 14.73
N CYS A 168 37.68 10.77 13.72
CA CYS A 168 38.94 10.04 13.66
C CYS A 168 39.81 10.29 14.91
N ARG A 169 39.90 11.54 15.37
CA ARG A 169 40.65 11.86 16.61
C ARG A 169 40.06 11.20 17.85
N ASN A 170 38.75 11.18 17.95
CA ASN A 170 38.07 10.54 19.08
C ASN A 170 38.28 9.03 19.10
N ASP A 171 38.40 8.40 17.92
CA ASP A 171 38.73 6.99 17.75
C ASP A 171 40.25 6.68 17.82
N GLY A 172 41.11 7.69 18.06
CA GLY A 172 42.55 7.52 18.10
C GLY A 172 43.18 7.32 16.72
N LEU A 173 42.47 7.67 15.64
CA LEU A 173 42.95 7.56 14.25
C LEU A 173 43.54 8.88 13.78
N SER A 174 44.41 8.81 12.78
CA SER A 174 44.91 10.00 12.09
C SER A 174 43.82 10.73 11.30
N PRO A 175 43.86 12.07 11.24
CA PRO A 175 42.94 12.83 10.39
C PRO A 175 42.97 12.34 8.94
N LYS A 176 41.81 12.17 8.33
CA LYS A 176 41.69 11.72 6.95
C LYS A 176 41.90 12.83 5.94
N TYR A 177 41.45 14.04 6.27
CA TYR A 177 41.51 15.20 5.37
C TYR A 177 42.54 16.18 5.87
N SER A 178 43.36 16.74 4.93
CA SER A 178 44.36 17.75 5.28
C SER A 178 43.68 19.10 5.57
N ALA A 179 44.35 19.96 6.36
CA ALA A 179 43.89 21.32 6.63
C ALA A 179 43.82 22.16 5.34
N SER A 180 44.70 21.92 4.38
CA SER A 180 44.69 22.60 3.08
C SER A 180 43.48 22.17 2.23
N ASP A 181 43.10 20.89 2.25
CA ASP A 181 41.92 20.43 1.51
C ASP A 181 40.62 21.04 2.08
N ILE A 182 40.51 21.06 3.40
CA ILE A 182 39.38 21.70 4.08
C ILE A 182 39.30 23.19 3.73
N TYR A 183 40.43 23.89 3.79
CA TYR A 183 40.48 25.31 3.45
C TYR A 183 40.14 25.57 1.97
N ASN A 184 40.73 24.81 1.03
CA ASN A 184 40.43 24.98 -0.38
C ASN A 184 38.99 24.68 -0.74
N THR A 185 38.36 23.71 -0.06
CA THR A 185 36.95 23.38 -0.20
C THR A 185 36.06 24.53 0.32
N ALA A 186 36.37 25.05 1.52
CA ALA A 186 35.60 26.16 2.11
C ALA A 186 35.70 27.43 1.25
N MET A 187 36.90 27.68 0.61
CA MET A 187 37.09 28.81 -0.27
C MET A 187 36.60 28.61 -1.71
N GLY A 188 36.20 27.37 -2.08
CA GLY A 188 35.76 27.04 -3.43
C GLY A 188 36.80 27.30 -4.50
N THR A 189 38.10 27.11 -4.21
CA THR A 189 39.22 27.46 -5.09
C THR A 189 39.20 26.73 -6.43
N ASN A 190 38.81 25.46 -6.42
CA ASN A 190 38.55 24.63 -7.60
C ASN A 190 37.47 23.61 -7.30
N PRO A 191 36.22 23.83 -7.78
CA PRO A 191 35.05 22.95 -7.43
C PRO A 191 35.17 21.54 -8.03
N TYR A 192 36.04 21.32 -9.00
CA TYR A 192 36.27 19.99 -9.57
C TYR A 192 37.32 19.19 -8.80
N ARG A 193 38.26 19.87 -8.17
CA ARG A 193 39.28 19.25 -7.32
C ARG A 193 38.83 19.14 -5.87
N TYR A 194 38.14 20.15 -5.38
CA TYR A 194 37.62 20.27 -4.01
C TYR A 194 36.09 20.41 -4.05
N PRO A 195 35.38 19.33 -4.40
CA PRO A 195 33.92 19.39 -4.64
C PRO A 195 33.15 19.67 -3.35
N ASN A 196 32.10 20.46 -3.50
CA ASN A 196 31.03 20.65 -2.51
C ASN A 196 29.69 20.48 -3.23
N ILE A 197 29.16 19.26 -3.25
CA ILE A 197 28.04 18.89 -4.10
C ILE A 197 26.78 18.69 -3.27
N ASP A 198 25.74 19.44 -3.62
CA ASP A 198 24.37 19.25 -3.13
C ASP A 198 23.46 18.87 -4.29
N PHE A 199 23.14 17.57 -4.39
CA PHE A 199 22.21 17.05 -5.41
C PHE A 199 20.75 17.49 -5.20
N TYR A 200 20.39 18.03 -4.04
CA TYR A 200 19.07 18.58 -3.78
C TYR A 200 18.97 20.07 -4.12
N SER A 201 19.97 20.64 -4.73
CA SER A 201 20.00 22.04 -5.16
C SER A 201 19.24 22.28 -6.46
N SER A 202 19.03 23.56 -6.77
CA SER A 202 18.47 24.01 -8.06
C SER A 202 19.37 23.71 -9.26
N ASP A 203 20.60 23.28 -9.04
CA ASP A 203 21.51 22.88 -10.11
C ASP A 203 21.02 21.58 -10.76
N TYR A 204 20.45 20.67 -9.98
CA TYR A 204 20.00 19.35 -10.44
C TYR A 204 18.47 19.24 -10.53
N LEU A 205 17.73 20.05 -9.78
CA LEU A 205 16.28 19.95 -9.64
C LEU A 205 15.56 21.16 -10.25
N LYS A 206 14.38 20.91 -10.80
CA LYS A 206 13.43 21.97 -11.16
C LYS A 206 12.84 22.59 -9.87
N LYS A 207 12.46 23.85 -9.94
CA LYS A 207 11.81 24.53 -8.80
C LYS A 207 10.42 24.01 -8.51
N ALA A 208 9.77 23.42 -9.51
CA ALA A 208 8.42 22.89 -9.42
C ALA A 208 8.16 21.84 -10.48
N TYR A 209 7.16 21.01 -10.26
CA TYR A 209 6.59 20.13 -11.28
C TYR A 209 5.08 20.35 -11.38
N TYR A 210 4.49 19.91 -12.49
CA TYR A 210 3.09 20.18 -12.80
C TYR A 210 2.28 18.91 -12.77
N ASN A 211 1.01 19.06 -12.38
CA ASN A 211 0.01 18.03 -12.53
C ASN A 211 -1.26 18.63 -13.13
N ALA A 212 -2.01 17.80 -13.85
CA ALA A 212 -3.33 18.15 -14.35
C ALA A 212 -4.22 16.93 -14.29
N ASP A 213 -5.49 17.12 -13.98
CA ASP A 213 -6.51 16.11 -14.09
C ASP A 213 -7.77 16.64 -14.76
N VAL A 214 -8.41 15.78 -15.54
CA VAL A 214 -9.71 16.03 -16.17
C VAL A 214 -10.63 14.88 -15.84
N THR A 215 -11.84 15.19 -15.43
CA THR A 215 -12.90 14.20 -15.16
C THR A 215 -14.17 14.62 -15.86
N GLY A 216 -14.79 13.68 -16.58
CA GLY A 216 -16.13 13.79 -17.12
C GLY A 216 -17.03 12.72 -16.51
N GLU A 217 -18.20 13.12 -16.02
CA GLU A 217 -19.20 12.21 -15.45
C GLU A 217 -20.51 12.36 -16.23
N VAL A 218 -21.12 11.22 -16.55
CA VAL A 218 -22.46 11.17 -17.19
C VAL A 218 -23.31 10.21 -16.37
N TYR A 219 -24.40 10.69 -15.84
CA TYR A 219 -25.27 9.87 -15.00
C TYR A 219 -26.74 10.25 -15.12
N GLY A 220 -27.61 9.31 -14.77
CA GLY A 220 -29.06 9.48 -14.85
C GLY A 220 -29.77 8.14 -14.81
N GLY A 221 -31.02 8.14 -15.15
CA GLY A 221 -31.80 6.91 -15.23
C GLY A 221 -33.31 7.10 -15.23
N ASN A 222 -34.00 5.99 -15.21
CA ASN A 222 -35.44 5.90 -15.11
C ASN A 222 -35.82 4.80 -14.11
N ASP A 223 -37.10 4.50 -13.95
CA ASP A 223 -37.60 3.49 -12.99
C ASP A 223 -37.04 2.07 -13.18
N ARG A 224 -36.47 1.77 -14.34
CA ARG A 224 -35.93 0.43 -14.66
C ARG A 224 -34.43 0.38 -14.77
N THR A 225 -33.78 1.48 -15.14
CA THR A 225 -32.35 1.48 -15.41
C THR A 225 -31.72 2.75 -14.90
N HIS A 226 -30.67 2.64 -14.09
CA HIS A 226 -29.84 3.75 -13.66
C HIS A 226 -28.42 3.50 -14.17
N TYR A 227 -27.76 4.56 -14.61
CA TYR A 227 -26.40 4.47 -15.14
C TYR A 227 -25.50 5.60 -14.65
N TYR A 228 -24.24 5.28 -14.45
CA TYR A 228 -23.16 6.20 -14.13
C TYR A 228 -21.96 5.85 -14.99
N LEU A 229 -21.40 6.84 -15.70
CA LEU A 229 -20.18 6.74 -16.47
C LEU A 229 -19.20 7.78 -15.98
N ASN A 230 -17.94 7.41 -15.85
CA ASN A 230 -16.84 8.30 -15.49
C ASN A 230 -15.70 8.12 -16.49
N PHE A 231 -15.16 9.23 -16.96
CA PHE A 231 -13.95 9.32 -17.78
C PHE A 231 -12.96 10.19 -17.04
N GLY A 232 -11.75 9.71 -16.83
CA GLY A 232 -10.74 10.43 -16.09
C GLY A 232 -9.38 10.35 -16.76
N MET A 233 -8.63 11.45 -16.71
CA MET A 233 -7.24 11.52 -17.13
C MET A 233 -6.44 12.28 -16.09
N ASP A 234 -5.31 11.72 -15.66
CA ASP A 234 -4.34 12.35 -14.79
C ASP A 234 -2.99 12.42 -15.50
N TYR A 235 -2.30 13.52 -15.34
CA TYR A 235 -0.96 13.74 -15.85
C TYR A 235 -0.10 14.40 -14.77
N SER A 236 1.13 13.95 -14.60
CA SER A 236 2.13 14.63 -13.80
C SER A 236 3.51 14.46 -14.40
N ASN A 237 4.38 15.46 -14.29
CA ASN A 237 5.80 15.36 -14.61
C ASN A 237 6.65 15.29 -13.33
N ASP A 238 7.98 15.33 -13.47
CA ASP A 238 8.93 15.13 -12.36
C ASP A 238 9.80 16.38 -12.12
N LEU A 239 10.44 16.42 -10.94
CA LEU A 239 11.38 17.46 -10.49
C LEU A 239 12.73 17.37 -11.18
N LEU A 240 13.12 16.22 -11.71
CA LEU A 240 14.44 16.03 -12.30
C LEU A 240 14.64 16.89 -13.56
N LYS A 241 15.83 17.50 -13.69
CA LYS A 241 16.08 18.61 -14.64
C LYS A 241 16.77 18.16 -15.93
N TYR A 242 17.50 17.05 -15.91
CA TYR A 242 18.40 16.65 -16.98
C TYR A 242 18.05 15.33 -17.64
N GLY A 243 18.60 15.11 -18.83
CA GLY A 243 18.53 13.86 -19.60
C GLY A 243 17.12 13.36 -19.84
N GLU A 244 16.96 12.06 -19.84
CA GLU A 244 15.66 11.40 -20.01
C GLU A 244 14.69 11.67 -18.83
N SER A 245 15.22 11.89 -17.66
CA SER A 245 14.42 12.24 -16.48
C SER A 245 13.75 13.61 -16.58
N LYS A 246 14.26 14.52 -17.40
CA LYS A 246 13.61 15.82 -17.69
C LYS A 246 12.23 15.63 -18.33
N ASN A 247 12.09 14.57 -19.14
CA ASN A 247 10.89 14.22 -19.89
C ASN A 247 10.01 13.23 -19.12
N ALA A 248 10.37 12.90 -17.88
CA ALA A 248 9.62 11.97 -17.05
C ALA A 248 8.17 12.43 -16.85
N TYR A 249 7.25 11.49 -17.00
CA TYR A 249 5.83 11.71 -16.75
C TYR A 249 5.15 10.45 -16.22
N ASN A 250 4.05 10.68 -15.51
CA ASN A 250 3.06 9.66 -15.18
C ASN A 250 1.72 10.11 -15.75
N MET A 251 1.11 9.25 -16.58
CA MET A 251 -0.20 9.49 -17.20
C MET A 251 -1.11 8.30 -16.89
N ARG A 252 -2.29 8.61 -16.38
CA ARG A 252 -3.33 7.64 -16.11
C ARG A 252 -4.61 8.04 -16.82
N PHE A 253 -5.25 7.08 -17.46
CA PHE A 253 -6.56 7.22 -18.07
C PHE A 253 -7.47 6.12 -17.51
N ASN A 254 -8.68 6.47 -17.10
CA ASN A 254 -9.66 5.51 -16.60
C ASN A 254 -11.05 5.77 -17.19
N VAL A 255 -11.77 4.69 -17.35
CA VAL A 255 -13.20 4.67 -17.70
C VAL A 255 -13.89 3.74 -16.73
N ARG A 256 -14.99 4.19 -16.13
CA ARG A 256 -15.87 3.38 -15.30
C ARG A 256 -17.30 3.50 -15.77
N GLY A 257 -18.02 2.38 -15.82
CA GLY A 257 -19.47 2.32 -16.05
C GLY A 257 -20.16 1.46 -15.01
N ASN A 258 -21.15 2.00 -14.34
CA ASN A 258 -22.00 1.30 -13.37
C ASN A 258 -23.45 1.37 -13.88
N VAL A 259 -24.10 0.21 -13.98
CA VAL A 259 -25.47 0.11 -14.47
C VAL A 259 -26.29 -0.76 -13.52
N ASP A 260 -27.38 -0.22 -13.02
CA ASP A 260 -28.38 -0.93 -12.23
C ASP A 260 -29.65 -1.12 -13.06
N MET A 261 -30.16 -2.35 -13.13
CA MET A 261 -31.31 -2.71 -13.95
C MET A 261 -32.36 -3.48 -13.12
N THR A 262 -33.61 -3.08 -13.24
CA THR A 262 -34.76 -3.86 -12.75
C THR A 262 -35.26 -4.74 -13.88
N LEU A 263 -34.86 -6.02 -13.89
CA LEU A 263 -35.21 -6.99 -14.94
C LEU A 263 -36.67 -7.46 -14.79
N ALA A 264 -37.11 -7.65 -13.54
CA ALA A 264 -38.47 -7.98 -13.18
C ALA A 264 -38.77 -7.35 -11.80
N SER A 265 -40.01 -7.30 -11.39
CA SER A 265 -40.44 -6.76 -10.08
C SER A 265 -39.73 -7.42 -8.90
N TRP A 266 -39.28 -8.66 -9.06
CA TRP A 266 -38.62 -9.48 -8.07
C TRP A 266 -37.10 -9.66 -8.36
N LEU A 267 -36.58 -9.19 -9.52
CA LEU A 267 -35.20 -9.44 -9.94
C LEU A 267 -34.51 -8.16 -10.38
N LYS A 268 -33.41 -7.84 -9.72
CA LYS A 268 -32.50 -6.74 -10.09
C LYS A 268 -31.14 -7.28 -10.51
N ALA A 269 -30.52 -6.62 -11.48
CA ALA A 269 -29.15 -6.88 -11.91
C ALA A 269 -28.32 -5.61 -11.76
N THR A 270 -27.07 -5.77 -11.37
CA THR A 270 -26.07 -4.69 -11.32
C THR A 270 -24.84 -5.14 -12.07
N THR A 271 -24.30 -4.27 -12.93
CA THR A 271 -23.05 -4.50 -13.65
C THR A 271 -22.13 -3.30 -13.46
N ASN A 272 -20.89 -3.56 -13.09
CA ASN A 272 -19.84 -2.56 -13.02
C ASN A 272 -18.70 -2.98 -13.91
N ALA A 273 -18.18 -2.05 -14.70
CA ALA A 273 -17.00 -2.27 -15.52
C ALA A 273 -16.06 -1.08 -15.37
N ALA A 274 -14.77 -1.33 -15.20
CA ALA A 274 -13.79 -0.27 -15.21
C ALA A 274 -12.50 -0.70 -15.90
N VAL A 275 -11.89 0.25 -16.60
CA VAL A 275 -10.62 0.08 -17.29
C VAL A 275 -9.68 1.20 -16.84
N VAL A 276 -8.46 0.82 -16.48
CA VAL A 276 -7.40 1.77 -16.09
C VAL A 276 -6.17 1.52 -16.95
N PHE A 277 -5.69 2.57 -17.61
CA PHE A 277 -4.43 2.57 -18.34
C PHE A 277 -3.45 3.49 -17.63
N THR A 278 -2.28 2.98 -17.30
CA THR A 278 -1.19 3.77 -16.75
C THR A 278 0.01 3.69 -17.67
N ASN A 279 0.58 4.82 -18.02
CA ASN A 279 1.82 4.95 -18.77
C ASN A 279 2.77 5.83 -17.96
N GLN A 280 3.97 5.33 -17.72
CA GLN A 280 5.04 6.08 -17.08
C GLN A 280 6.26 6.10 -17.98
N TYR A 281 6.96 7.21 -17.96
CA TYR A 281 8.25 7.39 -18.59
C TYR A 281 9.20 7.99 -17.58
N ALA A 282 10.37 7.41 -17.40
CA ALA A 282 11.37 7.90 -16.45
C ALA A 282 12.79 7.60 -16.96
N GLY A 283 13.77 8.39 -16.50
CA GLY A 283 15.17 7.99 -16.57
C GLY A 283 15.42 6.73 -15.76
N ARG A 284 16.34 5.91 -16.18
CA ARG A 284 16.55 4.59 -15.58
C ARG A 284 17.37 4.61 -14.30
N GLY A 285 18.19 5.62 -14.08
CA GLY A 285 19.03 5.73 -12.88
C GLY A 285 18.24 5.96 -11.59
N ASN A 286 18.85 5.59 -10.47
CA ASN A 286 18.30 5.83 -9.14
C ASN A 286 18.83 7.12 -8.51
N PHE A 287 18.53 8.26 -9.12
CA PHE A 287 19.01 9.57 -8.66
C PHE A 287 18.77 9.80 -7.15
N TRP A 288 17.53 9.62 -6.70
CA TRP A 288 17.13 9.93 -5.32
C TRP A 288 17.83 9.03 -4.29
N GLY A 289 17.92 7.73 -4.57
CA GLY A 289 18.59 6.78 -3.69
C GLY A 289 20.09 7.07 -3.59
N THR A 290 20.75 7.32 -4.72
CA THR A 290 22.20 7.59 -4.76
C THR A 290 22.53 8.97 -4.17
N ALA A 291 21.75 10.02 -4.51
CA ALA A 291 21.96 11.37 -3.98
C ALA A 291 21.83 11.44 -2.45
N SER A 292 20.97 10.60 -1.84
CA SER A 292 20.76 10.58 -0.39
C SER A 292 21.90 9.95 0.42
N THR A 293 22.79 9.20 -0.22
CA THR A 293 23.86 8.44 0.43
C THR A 293 25.26 8.96 0.15
N LEU A 294 25.42 9.82 -0.85
CA LEU A 294 26.73 10.37 -1.23
C LEU A 294 27.21 11.46 -0.28
N ARG A 295 28.52 11.47 -0.06
CA ARG A 295 29.20 12.54 0.70
C ARG A 295 29.43 13.74 -0.20
N PRO A 296 29.29 14.97 0.30
CA PRO A 296 29.38 16.17 -0.55
C PRO A 296 30.77 16.40 -1.15
N ASN A 297 31.79 15.87 -0.51
CA ASN A 297 33.20 16.03 -0.93
C ASN A 297 33.77 14.82 -1.68
N TRP A 298 32.93 13.85 -2.09
CA TRP A 298 33.47 12.57 -2.55
C TRP A 298 34.10 12.65 -3.95
N PHE A 299 33.36 13.21 -4.91
CA PHE A 299 33.86 13.43 -6.27
C PHE A 299 33.06 14.56 -6.94
N ALA A 300 33.66 15.21 -7.94
CA ALA A 300 32.93 16.10 -8.82
C ALA A 300 32.17 15.29 -9.86
N PRO A 301 30.85 15.52 -10.06
CA PRO A 301 30.08 14.78 -11.05
C PRO A 301 30.56 14.92 -12.49
N LEU A 302 31.18 16.05 -12.79
CA LEU A 302 31.71 16.38 -14.08
C LEU A 302 33.19 16.71 -13.96
N LEU A 303 34.03 16.24 -14.91
CA LEU A 303 35.46 16.51 -15.00
C LEU A 303 35.74 17.28 -16.31
N PRO A 304 36.15 18.54 -16.25
CA PRO A 304 36.35 19.37 -17.44
C PRO A 304 37.60 18.96 -18.22
N ILE A 305 37.43 18.78 -19.53
CA ILE A 305 38.50 18.35 -20.44
C ILE A 305 39.61 19.40 -20.56
N ASP A 306 39.27 20.68 -20.45
CA ASP A 306 40.24 21.80 -20.50
C ASP A 306 41.21 21.84 -19.29
N MET A 307 40.87 21.12 -18.21
CA MET A 307 41.75 20.90 -17.07
C MET A 307 42.53 19.58 -17.14
N MET A 308 42.45 18.84 -18.26
CA MET A 308 43.17 17.56 -18.43
C MET A 308 44.44 17.74 -19.23
N ASP A 309 45.47 17.01 -18.84
CA ASP A 309 46.70 16.93 -19.63
C ASP A 309 46.49 16.01 -20.84
N THR A 310 46.09 16.60 -21.96
CA THR A 310 45.82 15.88 -23.21
C THR A 310 47.08 15.35 -23.89
N SER A 311 48.30 15.68 -23.39
CA SER A 311 49.53 15.07 -23.86
C SER A 311 49.69 13.63 -23.37
N VAL A 312 48.94 13.24 -22.32
CA VAL A 312 48.89 11.87 -21.81
C VAL A 312 47.99 11.02 -22.72
N ALA A 313 48.58 10.05 -23.40
CA ALA A 313 47.91 9.20 -24.38
C ALA A 313 46.66 8.53 -23.83
N GLN A 314 46.65 8.06 -22.58
CA GLN A 314 45.52 7.42 -21.93
C GLN A 314 44.36 8.39 -21.70
N ILE A 315 44.63 9.64 -21.34
CA ILE A 315 43.58 10.67 -21.17
C ILE A 315 42.93 10.96 -22.53
N GLN A 316 43.74 11.13 -23.57
CA GLN A 316 43.29 11.38 -24.92
C GLN A 316 42.41 10.20 -25.46
N GLU A 317 42.83 8.97 -25.15
CA GLU A 317 42.06 7.77 -25.48
C GLU A 317 40.69 7.77 -24.80
N TYR A 318 40.63 8.07 -23.52
CA TYR A 318 39.33 8.12 -22.77
C TYR A 318 38.43 9.21 -23.30
N ILE A 319 38.94 10.38 -23.64
CA ILE A 319 38.12 11.46 -24.23
C ILE A 319 37.60 11.04 -25.61
N THR A 320 38.42 10.45 -26.45
CA THR A 320 38.05 10.09 -27.83
C THR A 320 37.06 8.93 -27.90
N ASN A 321 37.20 7.96 -26.98
CA ASN A 321 36.37 6.73 -26.96
C ASN A 321 35.20 6.79 -26.00
N SER A 322 34.94 7.93 -25.34
CA SER A 322 33.81 8.06 -24.44
C SER A 322 32.48 8.10 -25.21
N ASN A 323 31.55 7.20 -24.87
CA ASN A 323 30.21 7.21 -25.37
C ASN A 323 29.31 8.26 -24.70
N HIS A 324 29.72 8.75 -23.51
CA HIS A 324 28.95 9.66 -22.67
C HIS A 324 29.70 10.94 -22.34
N LEU A 325 30.20 11.58 -23.36
CA LEU A 325 30.88 12.90 -23.22
C LEU A 325 29.81 13.99 -23.09
N ILE A 326 29.73 14.66 -21.96
CA ILE A 326 28.71 15.67 -21.66
C ILE A 326 29.09 17.00 -22.32
N ASP A 327 28.20 17.52 -23.16
CA ASP A 327 28.32 18.77 -23.93
C ASP A 327 29.64 18.86 -24.75
N GLY A 328 30.31 17.74 -25.00
CA GLY A 328 31.63 17.72 -25.65
C GLY A 328 32.77 18.28 -24.79
N LYS A 329 32.53 18.53 -23.50
CA LYS A 329 33.45 19.26 -22.61
C LYS A 329 33.80 18.53 -21.30
N TYR A 330 32.99 17.54 -20.90
CA TYR A 330 33.12 16.91 -19.59
C TYR A 330 33.09 15.40 -19.71
N LEU A 331 33.99 14.73 -18.98
CA LEU A 331 33.87 13.33 -18.61
C LEU A 331 33.10 13.21 -17.28
N LEU A 332 32.51 12.05 -17.02
CA LEU A 332 31.76 11.78 -15.80
C LEU A 332 32.71 11.41 -14.66
N GLY A 333 32.59 12.07 -13.51
CA GLY A 333 33.37 11.78 -12.33
C GLY A 333 32.84 10.66 -11.48
N GLY A 334 33.71 9.99 -10.74
CA GLY A 334 33.42 8.93 -9.78
C GLY A 334 34.67 8.42 -9.11
N THR A 335 34.55 7.41 -8.25
CA THR A 335 35.64 6.79 -7.52
C THR A 335 35.57 5.27 -7.53
N SER A 336 36.64 4.61 -7.13
CA SER A 336 36.66 3.14 -6.95
C SER A 336 35.70 2.64 -5.88
N SER A 337 35.41 3.47 -4.90
CA SER A 337 34.44 3.15 -3.81
C SER A 337 33.00 3.43 -4.20
N ASP A 338 32.78 4.33 -5.16
CA ASP A 338 31.49 4.64 -5.73
C ASP A 338 31.61 4.84 -7.24
N MET A 339 31.16 3.83 -7.96
CA MET A 339 31.19 3.77 -9.42
C MET A 339 29.90 4.30 -10.04
N THR A 340 29.03 4.94 -9.25
CA THR A 340 27.80 5.58 -9.69
C THR A 340 27.90 7.09 -9.56
N ASN A 341 27.18 7.79 -10.41
CA ASN A 341 27.13 9.25 -10.42
C ASN A 341 25.66 9.65 -10.62
N PRO A 342 24.99 10.26 -9.62
CA PRO A 342 23.59 10.64 -9.72
C PRO A 342 23.27 11.54 -10.90
N PHE A 343 24.18 12.44 -11.27
CA PHE A 343 24.03 13.29 -12.44
C PHE A 343 24.13 12.48 -13.74
N ALA A 344 25.09 11.55 -13.80
CA ALA A 344 25.22 10.64 -14.94
C ALA A 344 24.00 9.73 -15.09
N ASP A 345 23.37 9.29 -14.00
CA ASP A 345 22.15 8.51 -14.03
C ASP A 345 21.03 9.24 -14.78
N LEU A 346 20.96 10.57 -14.71
CA LEU A 346 19.98 11.35 -15.46
C LEU A 346 20.25 11.38 -16.96
N LEU A 347 21.52 11.32 -17.37
CA LEU A 347 21.98 11.59 -18.74
C LEU A 347 22.37 10.34 -19.50
N ALA A 348 22.87 9.31 -18.81
CA ALA A 348 23.64 8.23 -19.40
C ALA A 348 23.22 6.82 -18.95
N ALA A 349 22.14 6.67 -18.18
CA ALA A 349 21.64 5.35 -17.78
C ALA A 349 20.53 4.80 -18.69
N GLY A 350 20.04 5.64 -19.64
CA GLY A 350 18.91 5.32 -20.49
C GLY A 350 17.55 5.62 -19.86
N TYR A 351 16.50 4.96 -20.35
CA TYR A 351 15.13 5.21 -19.91
C TYR A 351 14.33 3.92 -19.72
N VAL A 352 13.21 4.06 -19.02
CA VAL A 352 12.21 3.01 -18.87
C VAL A 352 10.81 3.57 -19.16
N LYS A 353 10.03 2.80 -19.91
CA LYS A 353 8.60 3.02 -20.13
C LYS A 353 7.85 1.91 -19.42
N GLU A 354 7.01 2.27 -18.47
CA GLU A 354 6.16 1.31 -17.75
C GLU A 354 4.72 1.47 -18.19
N LYS A 355 4.05 0.36 -18.44
CA LYS A 355 2.66 0.34 -18.90
C LYS A 355 1.88 -0.68 -18.09
N ALA A 356 0.82 -0.22 -17.41
CA ALA A 356 -0.15 -1.08 -16.77
C ALA A 356 -1.51 -0.97 -17.45
N ARG A 357 -2.19 -2.10 -17.57
CA ARG A 357 -3.53 -2.22 -18.14
C ARG A 357 -4.36 -3.05 -17.20
N MET A 358 -5.43 -2.47 -16.68
CA MET A 358 -6.30 -3.12 -15.72
C MET A 358 -7.74 -3.12 -16.22
N PHE A 359 -8.39 -4.28 -16.11
CA PHE A 359 -9.81 -4.48 -16.34
C PHE A 359 -10.43 -4.99 -15.04
N MET A 360 -11.55 -4.40 -14.67
CA MET A 360 -12.37 -4.82 -13.54
C MET A 360 -13.80 -4.99 -14.03
N PHE A 361 -14.41 -6.13 -13.75
CA PHE A 361 -15.77 -6.43 -14.15
C PHE A 361 -16.51 -7.14 -13.02
N ASP A 362 -17.71 -6.63 -12.70
CA ASP A 362 -18.58 -7.19 -11.69
C ASP A 362 -19.98 -7.37 -12.27
N VAL A 363 -20.59 -8.47 -11.94
CA VAL A 363 -22.03 -8.70 -12.15
C VAL A 363 -22.65 -9.21 -10.86
N SER A 364 -23.79 -8.66 -10.49
CA SER A 364 -24.58 -9.16 -9.37
C SER A 364 -26.05 -9.24 -9.71
N LEU A 365 -26.71 -10.21 -9.09
CA LEU A 365 -28.14 -10.42 -9.17
C LEU A 365 -28.73 -10.39 -7.76
N ALA A 366 -29.86 -9.70 -7.60
CA ALA A 366 -30.62 -9.67 -6.35
C ALA A 366 -32.07 -10.04 -6.62
N ALA A 367 -32.54 -11.11 -5.98
CA ALA A 367 -33.91 -11.63 -6.10
C ALA A 367 -34.65 -11.41 -4.81
N ASP A 368 -35.85 -10.81 -4.91
CA ASP A 368 -36.81 -10.74 -3.82
C ASP A 368 -37.57 -12.07 -3.75
N LEU A 369 -37.38 -12.81 -2.67
CA LEU A 369 -38.05 -14.08 -2.38
C LEU A 369 -39.21 -13.91 -1.41
N GLY A 370 -39.73 -12.68 -1.29
CA GLY A 370 -40.87 -12.36 -0.40
C GLY A 370 -42.14 -13.14 -0.65
N SER A 371 -42.35 -13.68 -1.84
CA SER A 371 -43.40 -14.61 -2.19
C SER A 371 -43.28 -15.97 -1.48
N PHE A 372 -42.05 -16.42 -1.23
CA PHE A 372 -41.76 -17.66 -0.49
C PHE A 372 -41.70 -17.40 1.02
N LEU A 373 -40.96 -16.38 1.46
CA LEU A 373 -40.83 -15.96 2.85
C LEU A 373 -40.75 -14.45 2.92
N LYS A 374 -41.75 -13.80 3.51
CA LYS A 374 -41.82 -12.34 3.60
C LYS A 374 -40.58 -11.78 4.29
N GLY A 375 -39.83 -10.93 3.56
CA GLY A 375 -38.62 -10.31 4.03
C GLY A 375 -37.30 -11.07 3.66
N LEU A 376 -37.40 -12.15 2.88
CA LEU A 376 -36.25 -12.90 2.38
C LEU A 376 -35.81 -12.36 1.03
N THR A 377 -34.52 -12.15 0.87
CA THR A 377 -33.86 -11.82 -0.42
C THR A 377 -32.68 -12.75 -0.64
N PHE A 378 -32.37 -13.03 -1.90
CA PHE A 378 -31.16 -13.74 -2.32
C PHE A 378 -30.32 -12.82 -3.19
N LYS A 379 -29.00 -12.78 -2.94
CA LYS A 379 -28.05 -12.03 -3.77
C LYS A 379 -26.90 -12.93 -4.15
N THR A 380 -26.40 -12.76 -5.37
CA THR A 380 -25.17 -13.41 -5.81
C THR A 380 -24.36 -12.44 -6.63
N SER A 381 -23.04 -12.54 -6.55
CA SER A 381 -22.13 -11.73 -7.35
C SER A 381 -20.95 -12.53 -7.85
N TYR A 382 -20.45 -12.13 -9.01
CA TYR A 382 -19.22 -12.62 -9.59
C TYR A 382 -18.40 -11.44 -10.09
N SER A 383 -17.10 -11.45 -9.80
CA SER A 383 -16.18 -10.39 -10.22
C SER A 383 -14.92 -11.01 -10.79
N VAL A 384 -14.38 -10.35 -11.81
CA VAL A 384 -13.07 -10.68 -12.38
C VAL A 384 -12.27 -9.42 -12.61
N ASP A 385 -11.05 -9.40 -12.09
CA ASP A 385 -10.06 -8.36 -12.29
C ASP A 385 -8.85 -8.94 -13.00
N TYR A 386 -8.35 -8.24 -13.99
CA TYR A 386 -7.14 -8.61 -14.70
C TYR A 386 -6.24 -7.39 -14.86
N THR A 387 -5.01 -7.51 -14.39
CA THR A 387 -3.97 -6.48 -14.54
C THR A 387 -2.83 -7.07 -15.34
N SER A 388 -2.42 -6.38 -16.40
CA SER A 388 -1.18 -6.65 -17.12
C SER A 388 -0.23 -5.48 -16.90
N TYR A 389 1.01 -5.79 -16.56
CA TYR A 389 2.09 -4.85 -16.40
C TYR A 389 3.27 -5.28 -17.25
N TYR A 390 3.85 -4.34 -18.00
CA TYR A 390 5.10 -4.57 -18.68
C TYR A 390 5.95 -3.30 -18.73
N SER A 391 7.27 -3.48 -18.82
CA SER A 391 8.22 -2.40 -18.97
C SER A 391 9.05 -2.60 -20.23
N GLU A 392 9.22 -1.52 -20.98
CA GLU A 392 10.18 -1.39 -22.09
C GLU A 392 11.33 -0.55 -21.57
N ALA A 393 12.56 -1.00 -21.74
CA ALA A 393 13.73 -0.29 -21.27
C ALA A 393 14.79 -0.18 -22.37
N PHE A 394 15.43 0.96 -22.40
CA PHE A 394 16.68 1.19 -23.12
C PHE A 394 17.78 1.38 -22.06
N SER A 395 18.76 0.50 -22.08
CA SER A 395 19.80 0.46 -21.05
C SER A 395 21.11 0.99 -21.60
N GLU A 396 21.68 1.97 -20.93
CA GLU A 396 23.04 2.40 -21.16
C GLU A 396 23.88 2.15 -19.91
N THR A 397 25.15 1.84 -20.09
CA THR A 397 26.15 1.75 -19.02
C THR A 397 27.19 2.82 -19.27
N TYR A 398 27.41 3.65 -18.28
CA TYR A 398 28.39 4.73 -18.36
C TYR A 398 29.66 4.43 -17.54
N ALA A 399 30.80 4.87 -18.03
CA ALA A 399 32.02 4.90 -17.24
C ALA A 399 32.09 6.16 -16.39
N VAL A 400 32.67 6.01 -15.20
CA VAL A 400 33.09 7.15 -14.38
C VAL A 400 34.61 7.17 -14.24
N TYR A 401 35.16 8.34 -14.09
CA TYR A 401 36.60 8.56 -14.07
C TYR A 401 37.02 9.16 -12.73
N GLU A 402 38.07 8.60 -12.15
CA GLU A 402 38.68 9.08 -10.92
C GLU A 402 39.96 9.87 -11.28
N PRO A 403 40.01 11.20 -11.01
CA PRO A 403 41.10 12.05 -11.43
C PRO A 403 42.26 12.04 -10.43
N THR A 404 43.50 12.07 -10.95
CA THR A 404 44.67 12.43 -10.18
C THR A 404 45.06 13.88 -10.52
N TRP A 405 45.02 14.74 -9.50
CA TRP A 405 45.29 16.16 -9.65
C TRP A 405 46.74 16.49 -9.33
N SER A 406 47.32 17.45 -10.09
CA SER A 406 48.60 18.06 -9.82
C SER A 406 48.58 19.55 -10.15
N GLN A 407 49.55 20.30 -9.67
CA GLN A 407 49.74 21.67 -10.09
C GLN A 407 50.83 21.72 -11.18
N VAL A 408 50.46 22.22 -12.34
CA VAL A 408 51.37 22.43 -13.48
C VAL A 408 51.35 23.91 -13.82
N ASN A 409 52.53 24.55 -13.72
CA ASN A 409 52.68 26.00 -13.96
C ASN A 409 51.73 26.87 -13.12
N GLY A 410 51.47 26.47 -11.87
CA GLY A 410 50.56 27.18 -10.95
C GLY A 410 49.08 27.01 -11.22
N LYS A 411 48.70 26.11 -12.12
CA LYS A 411 47.29 25.74 -12.41
C LYS A 411 47.05 24.29 -12.03
N ASP A 412 45.87 24.04 -11.50
CA ASP A 412 45.38 22.67 -11.24
C ASP A 412 45.13 21.96 -12.58
N MET A 413 45.69 20.79 -12.74
CA MET A 413 45.50 19.93 -13.91
C MET A 413 45.30 18.47 -13.51
N ILE A 414 44.47 17.78 -14.25
CA ILE A 414 44.29 16.34 -14.16
C ILE A 414 45.37 15.66 -15.00
N ILE A 415 46.33 15.02 -14.32
CA ILE A 415 47.49 14.38 -14.96
C ILE A 415 47.33 12.89 -15.20
N ALA A 416 46.32 12.25 -14.57
CA ALA A 416 45.95 10.86 -14.80
C ALA A 416 44.49 10.65 -14.52
N LEU A 417 43.90 9.67 -15.18
CA LEU A 417 42.51 9.20 -14.98
C LEU A 417 42.51 7.70 -14.79
N LYS A 418 41.72 7.24 -13.84
CA LYS A 418 41.38 5.82 -13.69
C LYS A 418 39.92 5.60 -14.07
N LYS A 419 39.70 4.78 -15.08
CA LYS A 419 38.34 4.43 -15.56
C LYS A 419 37.75 3.34 -14.70
N HIS A 420 36.48 3.51 -14.32
CA HIS A 420 35.62 2.53 -13.65
C HIS A 420 34.38 2.29 -14.48
N ASN A 421 33.91 1.07 -14.50
CA ASN A 421 32.82 0.57 -15.33
C ASN A 421 33.12 0.55 -16.85
N GLU A 422 32.24 -0.17 -17.55
CA GLU A 422 32.18 -0.11 -18.99
C GLU A 422 31.42 1.12 -19.47
N ASP A 423 31.71 1.56 -20.69
CA ASP A 423 31.04 2.68 -21.33
C ASP A 423 30.36 2.16 -22.62
N LYS A 424 29.10 1.78 -22.50
CA LYS A 424 28.32 1.14 -23.57
C LYS A 424 26.96 1.77 -23.75
N LYS A 425 26.60 2.01 -25.01
CA LYS A 425 25.23 2.25 -25.41
C LYS A 425 24.61 0.94 -25.93
N ASP A 426 23.52 0.52 -25.33
CA ASP A 426 22.76 -0.60 -25.86
C ASP A 426 21.97 -0.09 -27.07
N PRO A 427 22.13 -0.67 -28.27
CA PRO A 427 21.40 -0.22 -29.47
C PRO A 427 19.92 -0.60 -29.47
N ASN A 428 19.46 -1.45 -28.55
CA ASN A 428 18.13 -2.02 -28.59
C ASN A 428 17.29 -1.71 -27.35
N GLU A 429 16.03 -1.37 -27.58
CA GLU A 429 14.99 -1.47 -26.58
C GLU A 429 14.68 -2.94 -26.28
N TYR A 430 14.43 -3.26 -25.01
CA TYR A 430 14.04 -4.61 -24.60
C TYR A 430 12.90 -4.57 -23.60
N VAL A 431 12.13 -5.66 -23.57
CA VAL A 431 11.10 -5.84 -22.53
C VAL A 431 11.77 -6.26 -21.24
N GLY A 432 11.79 -5.34 -20.28
CA GLY A 432 12.47 -5.55 -19.00
C GLY A 432 11.68 -6.44 -18.03
N LYS A 433 10.35 -6.30 -18.03
CA LYS A 433 9.46 -7.07 -17.15
C LYS A 433 8.09 -7.22 -17.81
N SER A 434 7.51 -8.41 -17.71
CA SER A 434 6.13 -8.68 -18.12
C SER A 434 5.46 -9.54 -17.04
N THR A 435 4.42 -8.99 -16.41
CA THR A 435 3.67 -9.71 -15.37
C THR A 435 2.16 -9.50 -15.55
N TYR A 436 1.37 -10.42 -15.01
CA TYR A 436 -0.06 -10.25 -14.89
C TYR A 436 -0.57 -10.74 -13.54
N ASP A 437 -1.66 -10.14 -13.11
CA ASP A 437 -2.44 -10.55 -11.94
C ASP A 437 -3.90 -10.71 -12.35
N GLN A 438 -4.50 -11.81 -11.91
CA GLN A 438 -5.92 -12.07 -12.10
C GLN A 438 -6.56 -12.40 -10.75
N THR A 439 -7.65 -11.71 -10.42
CA THR A 439 -8.44 -12.00 -9.22
C THR A 439 -9.87 -12.27 -9.63
N MET A 440 -10.42 -13.37 -9.13
CA MET A 440 -11.82 -13.74 -9.26
C MET A 440 -12.45 -13.76 -7.89
N THR A 441 -13.65 -13.18 -7.74
CA THR A 441 -14.40 -13.16 -6.49
C THR A 441 -15.82 -13.66 -6.74
N PHE A 442 -16.32 -14.44 -5.82
CA PHE A 442 -17.69 -14.97 -5.85
C PHE A 442 -18.35 -14.78 -4.50
N SER A 443 -19.62 -14.41 -4.50
CA SER A 443 -20.46 -14.45 -3.30
C SER A 443 -21.88 -14.91 -3.59
N ALA A 444 -22.50 -15.57 -2.62
CA ALA A 444 -23.92 -15.89 -2.60
C ALA A 444 -24.44 -15.69 -1.17
N GLN A 445 -25.50 -14.92 -1.01
CA GLN A 445 -26.05 -14.62 0.30
C GLN A 445 -27.58 -14.66 0.32
N PHE A 446 -28.11 -15.05 1.46
CA PHE A 446 -29.52 -14.90 1.83
C PHE A 446 -29.61 -13.86 2.93
N ASP A 447 -30.45 -12.86 2.72
CA ASP A 447 -30.77 -11.84 3.71
C ASP A 447 -32.25 -11.98 4.11
N TYR A 448 -32.50 -11.97 5.40
CA TYR A 448 -33.83 -11.94 5.97
C TYR A 448 -33.94 -10.70 6.86
N ALA A 449 -35.01 -9.92 6.70
CA ALA A 449 -35.32 -8.79 7.57
C ALA A 449 -36.82 -8.65 7.77
N ARG A 450 -37.28 -8.60 9.04
CA ARG A 450 -38.68 -8.46 9.35
C ARG A 450 -38.92 -7.87 10.73
N THR A 451 -39.91 -7.00 10.82
CA THR A 451 -40.43 -6.49 12.10
C THR A 451 -41.65 -7.26 12.53
N PHE A 452 -41.65 -7.78 13.75
CA PHE A 452 -42.78 -8.47 14.38
C PHE A 452 -43.38 -7.60 15.50
N ALA A 453 -44.68 -7.66 15.65
CA ALA A 453 -45.43 -6.95 16.69
C ALA A 453 -45.06 -5.46 16.83
N LYS A 454 -44.59 -4.81 15.76
CA LYS A 454 -44.15 -3.40 15.66
C LYS A 454 -42.85 -3.06 16.43
N TYR A 455 -42.35 -3.92 17.32
CA TYR A 455 -41.24 -3.61 18.22
C TYR A 455 -40.06 -4.57 18.09
N HIS A 456 -40.26 -5.76 17.53
CA HIS A 456 -39.23 -6.79 17.43
C HIS A 456 -38.65 -6.79 16.02
N ASN A 457 -37.48 -6.20 15.83
CA ASN A 457 -36.78 -6.18 14.56
C ASN A 457 -35.78 -7.32 14.54
N VAL A 458 -35.89 -8.19 13.56
CA VAL A 458 -35.02 -9.34 13.35
C VAL A 458 -34.39 -9.22 11.97
N ALA A 459 -33.07 -9.36 11.88
CA ALA A 459 -32.37 -9.50 10.62
C ALA A 459 -31.37 -10.66 10.70
N ALA A 460 -31.19 -11.36 9.58
CA ALA A 460 -30.21 -12.42 9.47
C ALA A 460 -29.59 -12.40 8.07
N THR A 461 -28.29 -12.67 7.99
CA THR A 461 -27.55 -12.86 6.75
C THR A 461 -26.78 -14.16 6.82
N PHE A 462 -26.99 -15.02 5.82
CA PHE A 462 -26.14 -16.20 5.59
C PHE A 462 -25.39 -16.00 4.28
N ILE A 463 -24.06 -16.10 4.29
CA ILE A 463 -23.22 -15.81 3.14
C ILE A 463 -22.16 -16.87 2.93
N GLY A 464 -21.97 -17.27 1.66
CA GLY A 464 -20.77 -17.91 1.16
C GLY A 464 -20.01 -16.90 0.30
N TRP A 465 -18.74 -16.65 0.63
CA TRP A 465 -17.91 -15.69 -0.06
C TRP A 465 -16.50 -16.25 -0.25
N GLY A 466 -15.94 -16.02 -1.43
CA GLY A 466 -14.60 -16.48 -1.74
C GLY A 466 -13.95 -15.69 -2.86
N TYR A 467 -12.62 -15.80 -2.93
CA TYR A 467 -11.82 -15.24 -4.00
C TYR A 467 -10.66 -16.15 -4.35
N GLN A 468 -10.15 -15.98 -5.55
CA GLN A 468 -8.93 -16.61 -6.03
C GLN A 468 -8.08 -15.58 -6.76
N THR A 469 -6.80 -15.46 -6.38
CA THR A 469 -5.81 -14.63 -7.07
C THR A 469 -4.77 -15.51 -7.70
N GLN A 470 -4.41 -15.21 -8.96
CA GLN A 470 -3.35 -15.85 -9.70
C GLN A 470 -2.42 -14.78 -10.26
N ASN A 471 -1.13 -14.89 -9.95
CA ASN A 471 -0.08 -14.00 -10.44
C ASN A 471 0.75 -14.72 -11.49
N SER A 472 1.39 -13.96 -12.39
CA SER A 472 2.43 -14.53 -13.25
C SER A 472 3.60 -14.97 -12.38
N ALA A 473 4.09 -16.19 -12.64
CA ALA A 473 5.33 -16.64 -12.03
C ALA A 473 6.49 -15.78 -12.54
N ASP A 474 7.26 -15.21 -11.63
CA ASP A 474 8.53 -14.59 -11.95
C ASP A 474 9.58 -15.69 -12.21
N GLU A 475 10.52 -15.50 -13.11
CA GLU A 475 11.49 -16.53 -13.56
C GLU A 475 12.34 -17.14 -12.43
N ASN A 476 12.37 -16.49 -11.27
CA ASN A 476 13.16 -16.91 -10.11
C ASN A 476 12.33 -17.57 -8.98
N HIS A 477 11.04 -17.81 -9.19
CA HIS A 477 10.16 -18.29 -8.13
C HIS A 477 10.26 -19.79 -7.91
N GLU A 478 10.38 -20.17 -6.66
CA GLU A 478 10.27 -21.56 -6.23
C GLU A 478 8.81 -22.05 -6.36
N SER A 479 8.62 -23.36 -6.37
CA SER A 479 7.33 -24.01 -6.67
C SER A 479 6.12 -23.58 -5.82
N SER A 480 6.36 -22.96 -4.66
CA SER A 480 5.29 -22.44 -3.78
C SER A 480 4.52 -21.24 -4.37
N ASP A 481 5.15 -20.46 -5.23
CA ASP A 481 4.58 -19.25 -5.81
C ASP A 481 3.62 -19.53 -6.97
N TYR A 482 3.65 -20.75 -7.46
CA TYR A 482 2.69 -21.26 -8.44
C TYR A 482 1.29 -21.50 -7.89
N HIS A 483 1.14 -21.50 -6.57
CA HIS A 483 -0.15 -21.76 -5.96
C HIS A 483 -1.05 -20.55 -6.02
N ARG A 484 -2.25 -20.76 -6.56
CA ARG A 484 -3.31 -19.77 -6.54
C ARG A 484 -3.68 -19.44 -5.09
N THR A 485 -3.57 -18.19 -4.71
CA THR A 485 -4.08 -17.75 -3.41
C THR A 485 -5.59 -17.78 -3.45
N SER A 486 -6.19 -18.64 -2.67
CA SER A 486 -7.66 -18.74 -2.57
C SER A 486 -8.12 -18.72 -1.13
N ASN A 487 -9.29 -18.16 -0.92
CA ASN A 487 -9.95 -18.12 0.38
C ASN A 487 -11.44 -18.34 0.18
N VAL A 488 -12.06 -19.13 1.05
CA VAL A 488 -13.51 -19.36 1.09
C VAL A 488 -13.98 -19.23 2.53
N ASN A 489 -15.05 -18.48 2.73
CA ASN A 489 -15.65 -18.25 4.03
C ASN A 489 -17.15 -18.53 3.97
N LEU A 490 -17.67 -19.12 5.02
CA LEU A 490 -19.12 -19.23 5.27
C LEU A 490 -19.43 -18.40 6.50
N GLY A 491 -20.29 -17.41 6.36
CA GLY A 491 -20.65 -16.48 7.42
C GLY A 491 -22.12 -16.50 7.76
N LEU A 492 -22.42 -16.29 9.02
CA LEU A 492 -23.77 -16.09 9.55
C LEU A 492 -23.76 -14.83 10.43
N ARG A 493 -24.73 -13.97 10.22
CA ARG A 493 -25.07 -12.86 11.12
C ARG A 493 -26.54 -12.97 11.52
N ALA A 494 -26.83 -12.75 12.78
CA ALA A 494 -28.16 -12.63 13.32
C ALA A 494 -28.24 -11.39 14.21
N SER A 495 -29.12 -10.48 13.88
CA SER A 495 -29.33 -9.22 14.58
C SER A 495 -30.75 -9.14 15.12
N TYR A 496 -30.88 -8.69 16.34
CA TYR A 496 -32.16 -8.43 16.97
C TYR A 496 -32.11 -7.08 17.65
N ASN A 497 -33.17 -6.28 17.48
CA ASN A 497 -33.40 -5.15 18.34
C ASN A 497 -34.87 -5.08 18.81
N TYR A 498 -35.03 -4.63 20.04
CA TYR A 498 -36.35 -4.35 20.62
C TYR A 498 -36.60 -2.85 20.62
N ASN A 499 -37.53 -2.41 19.80
CA ASN A 499 -38.01 -1.01 19.70
C ASN A 499 -36.84 0.01 19.51
N HIS A 500 -35.78 -0.37 18.77
CA HIS A 500 -34.56 0.44 18.60
C HIS A 500 -33.93 0.89 19.93
N LYS A 501 -34.07 0.08 20.99
CA LYS A 501 -33.61 0.39 22.34
C LYS A 501 -32.58 -0.59 22.87
N TYR A 502 -32.83 -1.88 22.73
CA TYR A 502 -31.89 -2.94 23.11
C TYR A 502 -31.50 -3.71 21.86
N TYR A 503 -30.21 -3.92 21.71
CA TYR A 503 -29.60 -4.54 20.54
C TYR A 503 -28.79 -5.76 20.93
N ALA A 504 -28.88 -6.81 20.14
CA ALA A 504 -28.03 -7.98 20.24
C ALA A 504 -27.69 -8.46 18.82
N ASP A 505 -26.41 -8.48 18.51
CA ASP A 505 -25.87 -9.00 17.26
C ASP A 505 -24.96 -10.18 17.55
N PHE A 506 -25.15 -11.25 16.80
CA PHE A 506 -24.24 -12.37 16.72
C PHE A 506 -23.72 -12.48 15.29
N SER A 507 -22.42 -12.61 15.12
CA SER A 507 -21.82 -12.92 13.82
C SER A 507 -20.78 -14.01 13.99
N GLY A 508 -20.64 -14.87 12.98
CA GLY A 508 -19.62 -15.90 12.98
C GLY A 508 -19.27 -16.30 11.56
N ALA A 509 -18.01 -16.64 11.36
CA ALA A 509 -17.51 -17.14 10.08
C ALA A 509 -16.69 -18.42 10.27
N VAL A 510 -16.97 -19.41 9.42
CA VAL A 510 -16.08 -20.54 9.21
C VAL A 510 -15.13 -20.20 8.09
N ILE A 511 -13.84 -20.19 8.39
CA ILE A 511 -12.77 -19.87 7.44
C ILE A 511 -11.97 -21.12 7.10
N HIS A 512 -11.43 -21.14 5.88
CA HIS A 512 -10.55 -22.22 5.42
C HIS A 512 -9.22 -21.63 4.93
N SER A 513 -8.10 -22.21 5.35
CA SER A 513 -6.76 -21.86 4.87
C SER A 513 -6.01 -23.08 4.34
N ALA A 514 -5.66 -23.05 3.05
CA ALA A 514 -4.84 -24.08 2.43
C ALA A 514 -3.34 -24.01 2.84
N LYS A 515 -2.93 -22.93 3.52
CA LYS A 515 -1.57 -22.74 4.01
C LYS A 515 -1.24 -23.62 5.23
N LEU A 516 -2.26 -24.14 5.91
CA LEU A 516 -2.14 -24.89 7.15
C LEU A 516 -2.14 -26.41 6.93
N PRO A 517 -1.65 -27.21 7.89
CA PRO A 517 -1.67 -28.66 7.84
C PRO A 517 -3.10 -29.22 7.70
N GLU A 518 -3.21 -30.38 7.10
CA GLU A 518 -4.48 -31.12 7.09
C GLU A 518 -4.99 -31.34 8.53
N GLY A 519 -6.28 -31.11 8.77
CA GLY A 519 -6.88 -31.12 10.10
C GLY A 519 -6.79 -29.78 10.88
N LYS A 520 -5.96 -28.83 10.44
CA LYS A 520 -5.85 -27.47 11.03
C LYS A 520 -6.36 -26.37 10.10
N ARG A 521 -6.88 -26.71 8.92
CA ARG A 521 -7.26 -25.79 7.86
C ARG A 521 -8.53 -25.00 8.11
N ASN A 522 -9.38 -25.43 9.04
CA ASN A 522 -10.65 -24.79 9.33
C ASN A 522 -10.68 -24.20 10.73
N ALA A 523 -11.25 -23.02 10.86
CA ALA A 523 -11.50 -22.39 12.15
C ALA A 523 -12.83 -21.63 12.14
N PHE A 524 -13.45 -21.51 13.31
CA PHE A 524 -14.65 -20.71 13.52
C PHE A 524 -14.32 -19.44 14.27
N SER A 525 -14.70 -18.29 13.71
CA SER A 525 -14.47 -16.95 14.26
C SER A 525 -15.79 -16.35 14.73
N PRO A 526 -16.14 -16.42 16.02
CA PRO A 526 -17.35 -15.86 16.57
C PRO A 526 -17.21 -14.40 16.97
N SER A 527 -18.33 -13.65 16.97
CA SER A 527 -18.44 -12.35 17.61
C SER A 527 -19.84 -12.11 18.17
N VAL A 528 -19.91 -11.35 19.25
CA VAL A 528 -21.16 -10.91 19.87
C VAL A 528 -21.06 -9.41 20.14
N THR A 529 -22.14 -8.68 19.83
CA THR A 529 -22.27 -7.25 20.16
C THR A 529 -23.60 -7.01 20.87
N LEU A 530 -23.54 -6.27 21.95
CA LEU A 530 -24.70 -5.79 22.69
C LEU A 530 -24.75 -4.26 22.63
N GLY A 531 -25.96 -3.72 22.58
CA GLY A 531 -26.20 -2.28 22.56
C GLY A 531 -27.41 -1.88 23.39
N TRP A 532 -27.27 -0.72 24.03
CA TRP A 532 -28.35 -0.10 24.76
C TRP A 532 -28.46 1.38 24.43
N ARG A 533 -29.59 1.78 23.85
CA ARG A 533 -29.89 3.17 23.54
C ARG A 533 -30.62 3.79 24.73
N ILE A 534 -29.84 4.37 25.61
CA ILE A 534 -30.27 4.91 26.91
C ILE A 534 -31.26 6.06 26.72
N SER A 535 -31.04 6.89 25.70
CA SER A 535 -31.93 8.03 25.38
C SER A 535 -33.38 7.66 25.14
N LYS A 536 -33.65 6.40 24.80
CA LYS A 536 -35.03 5.88 24.62
C LYS A 536 -35.68 5.34 25.92
N GLU A 537 -35.01 5.48 27.05
CA GLU A 537 -35.55 5.10 28.35
C GLU A 537 -36.47 6.18 28.90
N LYS A 538 -37.55 5.76 29.62
CA LYS A 538 -38.49 6.69 30.22
C LYS A 538 -37.85 7.68 31.18
N PHE A 539 -36.81 7.29 31.93
CA PHE A 539 -36.12 8.16 32.85
C PHE A 539 -35.29 9.26 32.14
N MET A 540 -35.05 9.13 30.83
CA MET A 540 -34.33 10.11 30.00
C MET A 540 -35.25 11.17 29.36
N GLU A 541 -36.58 10.99 29.38
CA GLU A 541 -37.53 11.89 28.70
C GLU A 541 -37.43 13.34 29.13
N ASN A 542 -36.99 13.60 30.38
CA ASN A 542 -36.80 14.93 30.91
C ASN A 542 -35.40 15.51 30.73
N VAL A 543 -34.48 14.75 30.18
CA VAL A 543 -33.04 15.15 29.99
C VAL A 543 -32.90 15.79 28.60
N LYS A 544 -33.28 17.06 28.48
CA LYS A 544 -33.40 17.78 27.19
C LYS A 544 -32.06 18.08 26.49
N PHE A 545 -30.92 18.01 27.19
CA PHE A 545 -29.63 18.30 26.58
C PHE A 545 -29.02 17.08 25.89
N ILE A 546 -29.58 15.87 26.07
CA ILE A 546 -29.19 14.64 25.41
C ILE A 546 -30.22 14.30 24.35
N ASP A 547 -29.86 14.46 23.08
CA ASP A 547 -30.74 14.12 21.94
C ASP A 547 -30.71 12.63 21.65
N ASP A 548 -29.52 12.00 21.72
CA ASP A 548 -29.35 10.57 21.60
C ASP A 548 -28.14 10.10 22.41
N LEU A 549 -28.26 8.95 23.04
CA LEU A 549 -27.18 8.30 23.80
C LEU A 549 -27.31 6.78 23.68
N LYS A 550 -26.30 6.19 23.10
CA LYS A 550 -26.19 4.73 22.93
C LYS A 550 -24.83 4.25 23.41
N ILE A 551 -24.83 3.17 24.18
CA ILE A 551 -23.62 2.45 24.58
C ILE A 551 -23.63 1.07 23.90
N THR A 552 -22.47 0.59 23.52
CA THR A 552 -22.28 -0.70 22.86
C THR A 552 -21.07 -1.41 23.45
N ALA A 553 -21.13 -2.74 23.49
CA ALA A 553 -19.98 -3.56 23.85
C ALA A 553 -19.91 -4.77 22.90
N SER A 554 -18.73 -5.12 22.46
CA SER A 554 -18.51 -6.29 21.60
C SER A 554 -17.31 -7.10 22.04
N TYR A 555 -17.41 -8.41 21.79
CA TYR A 555 -16.30 -9.35 21.90
C TYR A 555 -16.23 -10.17 20.61
N ALA A 556 -15.04 -10.35 20.10
CA ALA A 556 -14.77 -11.17 18.91
C ALA A 556 -13.48 -11.95 19.06
N ASN A 557 -13.46 -13.16 18.47
CA ASN A 557 -12.26 -13.98 18.34
C ASN A 557 -12.09 -14.34 16.86
N LEU A 558 -11.19 -13.64 16.17
CA LEU A 558 -10.92 -13.82 14.76
C LEU A 558 -9.71 -14.71 14.54
N HIS A 559 -9.86 -15.69 13.67
CA HIS A 559 -8.76 -16.49 13.16
C HIS A 559 -8.28 -15.92 11.84
N GLN A 560 -6.96 -15.89 11.60
CA GLN A 560 -6.39 -15.32 10.39
C GLN A 560 -5.12 -16.06 9.96
N ASP A 561 -4.84 -16.00 8.65
CA ASP A 561 -3.66 -16.55 7.99
C ASP A 561 -2.92 -15.50 7.14
N LEU A 562 -3.19 -14.21 7.39
CA LEU A 562 -2.60 -13.08 6.63
C LEU A 562 -1.08 -13.01 6.80
N ASP A 563 -0.60 -13.26 8.01
CA ASP A 563 0.81 -13.21 8.35
C ASP A 563 1.52 -14.57 8.15
N ILE A 564 0.81 -15.54 7.55
CA ILE A 564 1.41 -16.78 7.02
C ILE A 564 1.77 -16.51 5.56
N THR A 565 3.05 -16.22 5.30
CA THR A 565 3.53 -15.75 4.01
C THR A 565 3.44 -16.80 2.91
N ASP A 566 3.81 -18.06 3.24
CA ASP A 566 3.99 -19.10 2.24
C ASP A 566 3.14 -20.35 2.50
N TYR A 567 2.91 -21.11 1.45
CA TYR A 567 2.32 -22.43 1.54
C TYR A 567 3.33 -23.44 2.10
N TYR A 568 2.84 -24.47 2.74
CA TYR A 568 3.64 -25.60 3.26
C TYR A 568 4.73 -25.22 4.27
N LEU A 569 4.60 -24.09 4.98
CA LEU A 569 5.54 -23.72 6.05
C LEU A 569 5.64 -24.79 7.15
N TYR A 570 4.63 -25.63 7.26
CA TYR A 570 4.58 -26.76 8.19
C TYR A 570 5.38 -27.99 7.73
N LYS A 571 5.86 -28.02 6.48
CA LYS A 571 6.66 -29.13 5.94
C LYS A 571 8.15 -28.83 5.99
N GLY A 572 8.96 -29.82 6.32
CA GLY A 572 10.40 -29.75 6.22
C GLY A 572 10.86 -29.63 4.77
N THR A 573 11.91 -28.88 4.55
CA THR A 573 12.51 -28.71 3.24
C THR A 573 14.01 -29.00 3.27
N PHE A 574 14.52 -29.54 2.18
CA PHE A 574 15.93 -29.87 2.00
C PHE A 574 16.41 -29.30 0.67
N SER A 575 17.65 -28.81 0.66
CA SER A 575 18.33 -28.37 -0.55
C SER A 575 19.25 -29.49 -1.05
N LYS A 576 19.28 -29.70 -2.36
CA LYS A 576 20.25 -30.57 -3.04
C LYS A 576 21.36 -29.77 -3.73
N ARG A 577 21.41 -28.43 -3.52
CA ARG A 577 22.42 -27.60 -4.17
C ARG A 577 23.82 -27.96 -3.67
N THR A 578 24.80 -27.98 -4.59
CA THR A 578 26.22 -28.08 -4.27
C THR A 578 26.60 -26.92 -3.33
N ASN A 579 27.43 -27.21 -2.33
CA ASN A 579 27.97 -26.28 -1.33
C ASN A 579 27.01 -25.86 -0.20
N GLU A 580 25.85 -26.49 -0.03
CA GLU A 580 24.91 -26.12 1.04
C GLU A 580 24.82 -27.12 2.18
N GLY A 581 25.19 -28.38 1.97
CA GLY A 581 25.30 -29.44 3.00
C GLY A 581 26.73 -29.70 3.46
N PHE A 582 26.95 -30.83 4.05
CA PHE A 582 28.31 -31.28 4.37
C PHE A 582 28.92 -31.99 3.14
N TYR A 583 30.18 -31.66 2.82
CA TYR A 583 30.92 -32.40 1.82
C TYR A 583 31.39 -33.74 2.42
N VAL A 584 30.93 -34.84 1.85
CA VAL A 584 31.33 -36.18 2.26
C VAL A 584 32.29 -36.75 1.22
N GLN A 585 33.51 -37.05 1.63
CA GLN A 585 34.48 -37.75 0.82
C GLN A 585 34.48 -39.21 1.21
N TRP A 586 34.52 -40.11 0.21
CA TRP A 586 34.59 -41.52 0.50
C TRP A 586 35.96 -41.93 1.09
N HIS A 587 35.95 -42.94 1.96
CA HIS A 587 37.16 -43.35 2.67
C HIS A 587 38.29 -43.85 1.76
N ASP A 588 37.96 -44.28 0.55
CA ASP A 588 38.90 -44.72 -0.49
C ASP A 588 39.53 -43.58 -1.30
N GLY A 589 39.24 -42.32 -0.95
CA GLY A 589 39.74 -41.15 -1.65
C GLY A 589 39.02 -40.81 -2.96
N THR A 590 37.96 -41.57 -3.31
CA THR A 590 37.15 -41.24 -4.48
C THR A 590 36.34 -39.96 -4.26
N ALA A 591 35.97 -39.30 -5.36
CA ALA A 591 35.24 -38.06 -5.31
C ALA A 591 33.98 -38.19 -4.43
N GLY A 592 33.90 -37.36 -3.42
CA GLY A 592 32.74 -37.25 -2.56
C GLY A 592 31.64 -36.40 -3.18
N GLY A 593 30.62 -36.15 -2.41
CA GLY A 593 29.49 -35.28 -2.79
C GLY A 593 28.97 -34.48 -1.62
N TRP A 594 28.22 -33.46 -1.95
CA TRP A 594 27.52 -32.68 -0.95
C TRP A 594 26.28 -33.40 -0.46
N THR A 595 26.09 -33.48 0.85
CA THR A 595 24.83 -33.97 1.42
C THR A 595 23.72 -32.95 1.23
N PRO A 596 22.45 -33.36 1.16
CA PRO A 596 21.34 -32.42 1.26
C PRO A 596 21.42 -31.61 2.55
N ALA A 597 21.23 -30.30 2.47
CA ALA A 597 21.12 -29.43 3.64
C ALA A 597 19.66 -29.32 4.07
N SER A 598 19.38 -29.48 5.36
CA SER A 598 18.07 -29.16 5.90
C SER A 598 17.87 -27.63 5.88
N LYS A 599 16.79 -27.16 5.29
CA LYS A 599 16.44 -25.75 5.19
C LYS A 599 15.34 -25.36 6.19
N ARG A 600 14.51 -26.30 6.57
CA ARG A 600 13.40 -26.08 7.51
C ARG A 600 12.95 -27.41 8.07
N GLY A 601 12.65 -27.43 9.38
CA GLY A 601 12.04 -28.59 10.04
C GLY A 601 10.53 -28.66 9.85
N ASP A 602 9.95 -29.83 10.13
CA ASP A 602 8.49 -30.04 10.11
C ASP A 602 7.81 -29.45 11.35
N ASN A 603 6.62 -28.86 11.17
CA ASN A 603 5.71 -28.57 12.27
C ASN A 603 4.25 -28.89 11.89
N PRO A 604 3.76 -30.10 12.15
CA PRO A 604 2.38 -30.48 11.88
C PRO A 604 1.35 -29.75 12.74
N ASN A 605 1.79 -29.02 13.77
CA ASN A 605 0.92 -28.28 14.70
C ASN A 605 0.75 -26.81 14.33
N LEU A 606 1.33 -26.36 13.23
CA LEU A 606 1.14 -24.98 12.76
C LEU A 606 -0.36 -24.67 12.61
N GLY A 607 -0.81 -23.57 13.22
CA GLY A 607 -2.21 -23.18 13.29
C GLY A 607 -2.47 -21.74 12.87
N PHE A 608 -3.73 -21.33 12.93
CA PHE A 608 -4.13 -19.95 12.70
C PHE A 608 -3.52 -19.02 13.75
N ILE A 609 -3.29 -17.78 13.32
CA ILE A 609 -3.08 -16.64 14.21
C ILE A 609 -4.45 -16.17 14.66
N THR A 610 -4.61 -15.85 15.95
CA THR A 610 -5.89 -15.38 16.50
C THR A 610 -5.79 -13.94 16.95
N ARG A 611 -6.85 -13.18 16.70
CA ARG A 611 -7.06 -11.83 17.23
C ARG A 611 -8.29 -11.86 18.14
N GLU A 612 -8.06 -11.71 19.42
CA GLU A 612 -9.13 -11.50 20.39
C GLU A 612 -9.31 -10.01 20.61
N GLU A 613 -10.56 -9.54 20.55
CA GLU A 613 -10.87 -8.13 20.72
C GLU A 613 -12.07 -7.93 21.62
N PHE A 614 -11.88 -7.08 22.64
CA PHE A 614 -12.97 -6.47 23.39
C PHE A 614 -13.08 -5.00 23.01
N ARG A 615 -14.32 -4.54 22.75
CA ARG A 615 -14.60 -3.13 22.48
C ARG A 615 -15.78 -2.66 23.34
N ALA A 616 -15.69 -1.41 23.84
CA ALA A 616 -16.80 -0.65 24.43
C ALA A 616 -16.90 0.70 23.70
N GLY A 617 -18.11 1.07 23.28
CA GLY A 617 -18.36 2.28 22.50
C GLY A 617 -19.46 3.14 23.09
N ILE A 618 -19.33 4.45 22.93
CA ILE A 618 -20.36 5.45 23.26
C ILE A 618 -20.61 6.30 22.02
N ASP A 619 -21.89 6.40 21.64
CA ASP A 619 -22.41 7.32 20.65
C ASP A 619 -23.34 8.30 21.37
N ALA A 620 -23.01 9.60 21.36
CA ALA A 620 -23.81 10.63 21.98
C ALA A 620 -24.04 11.79 21.02
N THR A 621 -25.28 12.28 20.99
CA THR A 621 -25.67 13.53 20.32
C THR A 621 -26.29 14.42 21.36
N LEU A 622 -25.76 15.64 21.50
CA LEU A 622 -26.06 16.53 22.62
C LEU A 622 -26.43 17.93 22.10
N PHE A 623 -27.19 18.68 22.94
CA PHE A 623 -27.46 20.10 22.77
C PHE A 623 -28.12 20.44 21.43
N ASN A 624 -29.25 19.79 21.11
CA ASN A 624 -29.98 19.95 19.85
C ASN A 624 -29.06 19.67 18.63
N ARG A 625 -28.32 18.56 18.70
CA ARG A 625 -27.36 18.09 17.67
C ARG A 625 -26.14 18.99 17.47
N LEU A 626 -25.85 19.91 18.40
CA LEU A 626 -24.67 20.76 18.34
C LEU A 626 -23.37 19.96 18.49
N LEU A 627 -23.38 18.94 19.34
CA LEU A 627 -22.21 18.12 19.64
C LEU A 627 -22.53 16.63 19.40
N LYS A 628 -21.74 16.01 18.52
CA LYS A 628 -21.74 14.56 18.32
C LYS A 628 -20.43 13.98 18.84
N ILE A 629 -20.50 12.93 19.65
CA ILE A 629 -19.38 12.20 20.22
C ILE A 629 -19.50 10.74 19.81
N ASN A 630 -18.46 10.22 19.17
CA ASN A 630 -18.25 8.79 18.97
C ASN A 630 -16.90 8.42 19.61
N ALA A 631 -16.95 7.65 20.70
CA ALA A 631 -15.76 7.23 21.40
C ALA A 631 -15.75 5.71 21.56
N ASN A 632 -14.61 5.09 21.30
CA ASN A 632 -14.43 3.66 21.40
C ASN A 632 -13.16 3.35 22.21
N TYR A 633 -13.32 2.51 23.21
CA TYR A 633 -12.22 1.82 23.87
C TYR A 633 -12.13 0.41 23.28
N PHE A 634 -10.93 -0.02 22.96
CA PHE A 634 -10.68 -1.39 22.48
C PHE A 634 -9.40 -1.96 23.10
N ARG A 635 -9.42 -3.27 23.29
CA ARG A 635 -8.25 -4.06 23.62
C ARG A 635 -8.16 -5.20 22.62
N GLN A 636 -6.99 -5.33 22.01
CA GLN A 636 -6.67 -6.38 21.03
C GLN A 636 -5.50 -7.19 21.53
N ASP A 637 -5.68 -8.50 21.57
CA ASP A 637 -4.62 -9.45 21.87
C ASP A 637 -4.43 -10.35 20.62
N THR A 638 -3.22 -10.34 20.05
CA THR A 638 -2.87 -11.20 18.91
C THR A 638 -2.00 -12.34 19.41
N LYS A 639 -2.46 -13.58 19.19
CA LYS A 639 -1.79 -14.79 19.65
C LYS A 639 -1.39 -15.66 18.46
N GLY A 640 -0.33 -16.43 18.63
CA GLY A 640 0.10 -17.39 17.63
C GLY A 640 0.78 -16.78 16.41
N LEU A 641 1.42 -15.60 16.56
CA LEU A 641 2.25 -15.03 15.50
C LEU A 641 3.33 -16.03 15.08
N LEU A 642 3.62 -16.07 13.77
CA LEU A 642 4.63 -16.99 13.27
C LEU A 642 6.03 -16.48 13.56
N THR A 643 6.87 -17.38 14.01
CA THR A 643 8.31 -17.17 14.11
C THR A 643 9.07 -18.40 13.66
N GLN A 644 10.20 -18.18 13.04
CA GLN A 644 11.19 -19.23 12.82
C GLN A 644 12.25 -19.09 13.90
N GLY A 645 12.55 -20.17 14.60
CA GLY A 645 13.35 -20.19 15.82
C GLY A 645 14.59 -19.29 15.76
N SER A 646 14.67 -18.39 16.70
CA SER A 646 15.83 -17.56 16.97
C SER A 646 16.52 -18.02 18.25
N SER A 647 17.75 -17.55 18.48
CA SER A 647 18.49 -17.80 19.72
C SER A 647 17.78 -17.32 21.00
N SER A 648 16.74 -16.48 20.85
CA SER A 648 15.90 -16.02 21.97
C SER A 648 14.83 -17.04 22.39
N ILE A 649 14.42 -17.94 21.50
CA ILE A 649 13.36 -18.94 21.76
C ILE A 649 13.98 -20.29 22.10
N TYR A 650 15.09 -20.64 21.45
CA TYR A 650 15.80 -21.89 21.69
C TYR A 650 17.10 -21.67 22.44
N PRO A 651 17.55 -22.62 23.27
CA PRO A 651 18.85 -22.51 23.93
C PRO A 651 19.98 -22.26 22.93
N SER A 652 20.98 -21.49 23.33
CA SER A 652 22.08 -21.03 22.48
C SER A 652 22.86 -22.14 21.78
N TYR A 653 22.86 -23.37 22.31
CA TYR A 653 23.51 -24.51 21.66
C TYR A 653 22.82 -24.98 20.37
N PHE A 654 21.55 -24.64 20.16
CA PHE A 654 20.89 -24.86 18.87
C PHE A 654 21.31 -23.83 17.82
N ALA A 655 21.84 -22.69 18.24
CA ALA A 655 22.30 -21.62 17.37
C ALA A 655 23.77 -21.73 16.95
N LEU A 656 24.50 -22.74 17.44
CA LEU A 656 25.94 -22.93 17.18
C LEU A 656 26.26 -23.41 15.77
N SER A 657 25.30 -23.89 15.00
CA SER A 657 25.52 -24.10 13.57
C SER A 657 25.09 -22.82 12.82
N SER A 658 25.88 -22.42 11.83
CA SER A 658 25.57 -21.30 10.93
C SER A 658 24.23 -21.44 10.18
N ASN A 659 23.52 -22.54 10.39
CA ASN A 659 22.25 -22.90 9.76
C ASN A 659 21.10 -22.93 10.78
N SER A 660 20.76 -21.77 11.35
CA SER A 660 19.48 -21.59 12.10
C SER A 660 18.23 -21.85 11.24
N THR A 661 18.40 -22.08 9.94
CA THR A 661 17.36 -22.31 8.94
C THR A 661 16.69 -23.68 9.03
N PHE A 662 17.25 -24.68 9.75
CA PHE A 662 16.60 -25.98 9.89
C PHE A 662 15.46 -26.00 10.92
N MET A 663 15.27 -24.91 11.67
CA MET A 663 14.19 -24.82 12.65
C MET A 663 12.84 -24.69 11.97
N PRO A 664 11.79 -25.34 12.52
CA PRO A 664 10.44 -25.21 12.00
C PRO A 664 9.86 -23.82 12.26
N TRP A 665 8.90 -23.41 11.46
CA TRP A 665 8.01 -22.31 11.80
C TRP A 665 7.06 -22.74 12.90
N ILE A 666 6.87 -21.91 13.90
CA ILE A 666 5.98 -22.15 15.03
C ILE A 666 5.06 -20.95 15.26
N ASN A 667 3.89 -21.24 15.86
CA ASN A 667 3.07 -20.18 16.44
C ASN A 667 3.64 -19.86 17.81
N TYR A 668 4.08 -18.62 17.98
CA TYR A 668 4.64 -18.11 19.22
C TYR A 668 3.55 -17.41 20.02
N ASN A 669 3.35 -17.82 21.25
CA ASN A 669 2.52 -17.13 22.21
C ASN A 669 3.45 -16.56 23.28
N GLU A 670 3.49 -15.26 23.38
CA GLU A 670 4.06 -14.59 24.55
C GLU A 670 2.99 -14.66 25.65
N ASP A 671 3.27 -15.38 26.75
CA ASP A 671 2.43 -15.35 27.94
C ASP A 671 2.70 -14.08 28.77
#